data_4760bf4d20aa2097653d242979f478c8
#
_entry.id   4760bf4d20aa2097653d242979f478c8
#
_cell.length_a   1.000
_cell.length_b   1.000
_cell.length_c   1.000
_cell.angle_alpha   90.00
_cell.angle_beta   90.00
_cell.angle_gamma   90.00
#
_symmetry.space_group_name_H-M   'P 1'
#
loop_
_entity.id
_entity.type
_entity.pdbx_description
1 polymer ?
#
loop_
_entity_poly.entity_id
_entity_poly.type
_entity_poly.pdbx_seq_one_letter_code
_entity_poly.pdbx_strand_id
1 'polypeptide(L)'
;MIVKDIIYGNIELNGIYEEIVNCDEFKRLADITQTSMASLEYPALEQETRYEHSIGVYYLMSRTLNELERKLGKQGVYFNKNEKDMAKLAALLHDIGHGVNSHLLEKVTGLSHEARGIDIIRDPNTKIHQIIEQKYGHDFIEQLVEFMEVIYGKGEIKETLQINEDNTISLKGVLAALISHNNDIDRMDYLMRESTYTGLGTFTNYEELIKSLECVLIGDEVLLAIPEDKMYLQESNIFERVRNYMNIYYCDMDSVGNYLFEQLIDELRQHPDEVPQDVPEAIRKFLTQKRMSLTNQEYMQLTNTPFNSALEKIKESTQNDKLRYLCDYKQNAKKDYHILPSEKDEDYIRKLLGRVVIGFSKNSKCIFKTTKTIKPYKKTKFGSNNVITKAGIKKFEELQHAISLEPSVKTTMAINPELLRLELGMEKNEFEEKYGEAIKEVVESQAKPVQEFERKYIIPLLDKEAIDLNITQPAPFKGISQILTEHYEQKDSVQYFSTDTYYDTKKFDLLKKGASLRIREGNKFYKAKESQEYKRKRITYKTRTDDVQDSYVTKNKSEEIGDSTDIKDYDEFLDRNNISKDLKEVLKVNNMRRLITVLVNGQEIDVSLNLGSYTNCISGKTGELCTIEIRPRENQITGRLGILAVKKVLEQGFKGLDKMASNSDIYRIGMEDQLKQKTSKPIGDEER
;
A
#
# COMPACT_ATOMS: atom_id res chain seq x y z
N MET A 1 37.66 -8.56 5.75
CA MET A 1 36.89 -9.73 5.27
C MET A 1 36.07 -9.39 4.02
N ILE A 2 35.65 -10.40 3.24
CA ILE A 2 34.74 -10.18 2.10
C ILE A 2 33.43 -10.89 2.42
N VAL A 3 32.33 -10.15 2.40
CA VAL A 3 30.97 -10.67 2.51
C VAL A 3 30.38 -10.77 1.09
N LYS A 4 29.80 -11.91 0.77
CA LYS A 4 29.09 -12.10 -0.50
C LYS A 4 27.63 -11.69 -0.30
N ASP A 5 27.19 -10.69 -1.04
CA ASP A 5 25.84 -10.13 -0.97
C ASP A 5 25.08 -10.40 -2.26
N ILE A 6 23.79 -10.72 -2.16
CA ILE A 6 22.96 -11.04 -3.32
C ILE A 6 22.71 -9.83 -4.24
N ILE A 7 22.78 -8.61 -3.70
CA ILE A 7 22.54 -7.37 -4.45
C ILE A 7 23.85 -6.77 -4.97
N TYR A 8 24.86 -6.67 -4.09
CA TYR A 8 26.08 -5.91 -4.36
C TYR A 8 27.29 -6.78 -4.74
N GLY A 9 27.13 -8.10 -4.70
CA GLY A 9 28.23 -9.03 -4.95
C GLY A 9 29.22 -9.10 -3.78
N ASN A 10 30.45 -8.67 -3.99
CA ASN A 10 31.48 -8.71 -2.96
C ASN A 10 31.56 -7.38 -2.21
N ILE A 11 31.23 -7.38 -0.92
CA ILE A 11 31.38 -6.24 -0.02
C ILE A 11 32.65 -6.45 0.82
N GLU A 12 33.59 -5.53 0.72
CA GLU A 12 34.83 -5.56 1.48
C GLU A 12 34.66 -4.79 2.80
N LEU A 13 34.92 -5.46 3.92
CA LEU A 13 34.89 -4.90 5.26
C LEU A 13 36.30 -4.95 5.84
N ASN A 14 36.82 -3.83 6.31
CA ASN A 14 38.18 -3.69 6.84
C ASN A 14 38.19 -2.96 8.18
N GLY A 15 39.17 -3.28 9.04
CA GLY A 15 39.38 -2.61 10.32
C GLY A 15 38.18 -2.72 11.25
N ILE A 16 37.74 -1.61 11.84
CA ILE A 16 36.66 -1.58 12.82
C ILE A 16 35.34 -2.18 12.30
N TYR A 17 35.03 -2.02 11.04
CA TYR A 17 33.80 -2.56 10.44
C TYR A 17 33.81 -4.10 10.41
N GLU A 18 34.98 -4.69 10.09
CA GLU A 18 35.20 -6.14 10.17
C GLU A 18 35.09 -6.65 11.61
N GLU A 19 35.67 -5.94 12.58
CA GLU A 19 35.60 -6.30 13.99
C GLU A 19 34.16 -6.28 14.52
N ILE A 20 33.38 -5.22 14.20
CA ILE A 20 31.97 -5.08 14.60
C ILE A 20 31.11 -6.18 14.00
N VAL A 21 31.22 -6.44 12.70
CA VAL A 21 30.40 -7.47 12.02
C VAL A 21 30.70 -8.88 12.57
N ASN A 22 31.88 -9.08 13.14
CA ASN A 22 32.28 -10.34 13.76
C ASN A 22 31.91 -10.49 15.24
N CYS A 23 31.45 -9.43 15.93
CA CYS A 23 31.01 -9.56 17.32
C CYS A 23 29.62 -10.21 17.44
N ASP A 24 29.31 -10.78 18.60
CA ASP A 24 28.07 -11.54 18.81
C ASP A 24 26.83 -10.67 18.73
N GLU A 25 26.90 -9.40 19.20
CA GLU A 25 25.80 -8.44 19.13
C GLU A 25 25.40 -8.14 17.69
N PHE A 26 26.34 -8.14 16.74
CA PHE A 26 26.03 -7.94 15.34
C PHE A 26 25.62 -9.24 14.65
N LYS A 27 26.33 -10.35 14.90
CA LYS A 27 26.04 -11.65 14.32
C LYS A 27 24.62 -12.14 14.59
N ARG A 28 24.04 -11.80 15.75
CA ARG A 28 22.66 -12.18 16.08
C ARG A 28 21.65 -11.66 15.06
N LEU A 29 21.95 -10.56 14.34
CA LEU A 29 21.10 -10.02 13.30
C LEU A 29 20.86 -11.01 12.15
N ALA A 30 21.74 -12.01 11.97
CA ALA A 30 21.54 -13.10 11.01
C ALA A 30 20.41 -14.07 11.41
N ASP A 31 19.99 -14.04 12.68
CA ASP A 31 18.81 -14.78 13.17
C ASP A 31 17.59 -13.86 13.40
N ILE A 32 17.53 -12.71 12.72
CA ILE A 32 16.40 -11.78 12.75
C ILE A 32 16.02 -11.44 11.30
N THR A 33 14.84 -11.89 10.88
CA THR A 33 14.32 -11.60 9.54
C THR A 33 14.01 -10.12 9.38
N GLN A 34 14.28 -9.57 8.20
CA GLN A 34 14.01 -8.16 7.85
C GLN A 34 12.52 -7.85 7.95
N THR A 35 11.70 -8.69 7.33
CA THR A 35 10.25 -8.58 7.35
C THR A 35 9.64 -9.57 8.34
N SER A 36 8.54 -9.20 9.03
CA SER A 36 7.93 -10.06 10.05
C SER A 36 7.15 -11.22 9.43
N MET A 37 6.01 -10.92 8.81
CA MET A 37 5.05 -11.92 8.31
C MET A 37 4.87 -11.89 6.79
N ALA A 38 5.54 -10.98 6.08
CA ALA A 38 5.47 -10.91 4.62
C ALA A 38 6.00 -12.20 3.94
N SER A 39 6.84 -12.97 4.62
CA SER A 39 7.30 -14.29 4.18
C SER A 39 6.17 -15.31 4.05
N LEU A 40 5.02 -15.07 4.65
CA LEU A 40 3.83 -15.90 4.43
C LEU A 40 3.32 -15.81 3.00
N GLU A 41 3.44 -14.65 2.36
CA GLU A 41 3.12 -14.43 0.94
C GLU A 41 4.33 -14.73 0.06
N TYR A 42 5.51 -14.28 0.46
CA TYR A 42 6.76 -14.42 -0.27
C TYR A 42 7.78 -15.25 0.53
N PRO A 43 7.79 -16.58 0.40
CA PRO A 43 8.63 -17.44 1.25
C PRO A 43 10.13 -17.15 1.21
N ALA A 44 10.64 -16.58 0.12
CA ALA A 44 12.05 -16.22 0.02
C ALA A 44 12.48 -15.11 1.01
N LEU A 45 11.56 -14.29 1.50
CA LEU A 45 11.83 -13.28 2.53
C LEU A 45 12.22 -13.87 3.90
N GLU A 46 12.01 -15.17 4.13
CA GLU A 46 12.55 -15.86 5.33
C GLU A 46 14.08 -15.87 5.34
N GLN A 47 14.72 -15.76 4.16
CA GLN A 47 16.18 -15.74 4.03
C GLN A 47 16.78 -14.34 4.16
N GLU A 48 15.95 -13.28 4.08
CA GLU A 48 16.38 -11.92 4.22
C GLU A 48 16.52 -11.55 5.70
N THR A 49 17.75 -11.21 6.09
CA THR A 49 18.08 -10.93 7.50
C THR A 49 18.51 -9.48 7.71
N ARG A 50 18.37 -9.00 8.96
CA ARG A 50 18.89 -7.70 9.38
C ARG A 50 20.41 -7.59 9.23
N TYR A 51 21.13 -8.72 9.30
CA TYR A 51 22.57 -8.77 9.09
C TYR A 51 22.98 -8.32 7.69
N GLU A 52 22.36 -8.90 6.67
CA GLU A 52 22.64 -8.57 5.26
C GLU A 52 22.23 -7.14 4.96
N HIS A 53 21.05 -6.73 5.40
CA HIS A 53 20.56 -5.38 5.25
C HIS A 53 21.52 -4.34 5.85
N SER A 54 21.95 -4.51 7.11
CA SER A 54 22.87 -3.56 7.78
C SER A 54 24.21 -3.43 7.04
N ILE A 55 24.75 -4.53 6.51
CA ILE A 55 25.96 -4.52 5.67
C ILE A 55 25.71 -3.83 4.34
N GLY A 56 24.54 -4.04 3.72
CA GLY A 56 24.13 -3.36 2.50
C GLY A 56 24.02 -1.85 2.68
N VAL A 57 23.42 -1.40 3.77
CA VAL A 57 23.32 0.04 4.11
C VAL A 57 24.72 0.67 4.32
N TYR A 58 25.61 -0.04 5.02
CA TYR A 58 27.02 0.37 5.13
C TYR A 58 27.70 0.50 3.77
N TYR A 59 27.49 -0.46 2.88
CA TYR A 59 28.04 -0.44 1.52
C TYR A 59 27.54 0.76 0.73
N LEU A 60 26.25 1.00 0.73
CA LEU A 60 25.64 2.16 0.04
C LEU A 60 26.15 3.48 0.64
N MET A 61 26.29 3.59 1.99
CA MET A 61 26.88 4.75 2.62
C MET A 61 28.30 5.00 2.10
N SER A 62 29.12 3.95 2.09
CA SER A 62 30.51 4.05 1.62
C SER A 62 30.61 4.50 0.15
N ARG A 63 29.74 3.95 -0.71
CA ARG A 63 29.63 4.33 -2.12
C ARG A 63 29.19 5.78 -2.32
N THR A 64 28.16 6.19 -1.58
CA THR A 64 27.61 7.55 -1.65
C THR A 64 28.60 8.59 -1.17
N LEU A 65 29.28 8.33 -0.05
CA LEU A 65 30.33 9.21 0.47
C LEU A 65 31.48 9.38 -0.51
N ASN A 66 31.94 8.29 -1.14
CA ASN A 66 33.00 8.35 -2.16
C ASN A 66 32.59 9.20 -3.36
N GLU A 67 31.34 9.09 -3.81
CA GLU A 67 30.83 9.88 -4.93
C GLU A 67 30.70 11.37 -4.60
N LEU A 68 30.15 11.69 -3.42
CA LEU A 68 30.03 13.09 -2.96
C LEU A 68 31.42 13.70 -2.73
N GLU A 69 32.35 12.97 -2.11
CA GLU A 69 33.73 13.43 -1.89
C GLU A 69 34.48 13.68 -3.20
N ARG A 70 34.28 12.81 -4.21
CA ARG A 70 34.80 13.01 -5.54
C ARG A 70 34.32 14.31 -6.17
N LYS A 71 33.08 14.71 -5.94
CA LYS A 71 32.48 15.96 -6.43
C LYS A 71 33.00 17.16 -5.65
N LEU A 72 33.02 17.12 -4.34
CA LEU A 72 33.54 18.18 -3.46
C LEU A 72 35.06 18.38 -3.66
N GLY A 73 35.82 17.30 -3.83
CA GLY A 73 37.25 17.34 -4.08
C GLY A 73 37.65 18.11 -5.35
N LYS A 74 36.77 18.16 -6.37
CA LYS A 74 36.97 19.02 -7.53
C LYS A 74 36.92 20.51 -7.17
N GLN A 75 36.34 20.86 -6.05
CA GLN A 75 36.27 22.21 -5.49
C GLN A 75 37.33 22.43 -4.40
N GLY A 76 38.18 21.43 -4.14
CA GLY A 76 39.25 21.49 -3.12
C GLY A 76 38.72 21.32 -1.68
N VAL A 77 37.53 20.76 -1.49
CA VAL A 77 36.88 20.58 -0.20
C VAL A 77 36.63 19.09 0.07
N TYR A 78 36.79 18.65 1.31
CA TYR A 78 36.69 17.25 1.70
C TYR A 78 35.84 17.11 2.97
N PHE A 79 35.20 15.92 3.15
CA PHE A 79 34.53 15.61 4.40
C PHE A 79 35.51 15.47 5.56
N ASN A 80 35.07 15.84 6.76
CA ASN A 80 35.79 15.49 7.97
C ASN A 80 35.84 13.95 8.11
N LYS A 81 37.05 13.41 8.37
CA LYS A 81 37.28 11.96 8.43
C LYS A 81 36.44 11.29 9.51
N ASN A 82 36.41 11.86 10.73
CA ASN A 82 35.67 11.29 11.85
C ASN A 82 34.18 11.29 11.58
N GLU A 83 33.66 12.32 10.91
CA GLU A 83 32.23 12.37 10.52
C GLU A 83 31.89 11.33 9.45
N LYS A 84 32.79 11.08 8.48
CA LYS A 84 32.59 9.95 7.53
C LYS A 84 32.58 8.61 8.23
N ASP A 85 33.49 8.38 9.16
CA ASP A 85 33.55 7.13 9.93
C ASP A 85 32.30 7.00 10.82
N MET A 86 31.85 8.09 11.44
CA MET A 86 30.60 8.15 12.21
C MET A 86 29.38 7.80 11.36
N ALA A 87 29.27 8.38 10.15
CA ALA A 87 28.15 8.08 9.24
C ALA A 87 28.14 6.62 8.79
N LYS A 88 29.30 6.04 8.51
CA LYS A 88 29.44 4.61 8.16
C LYS A 88 29.09 3.70 9.33
N LEU A 89 29.52 4.05 10.56
CA LEU A 89 29.15 3.30 11.76
C LEU A 89 27.65 3.40 12.04
N ALA A 90 27.08 4.60 11.92
CA ALA A 90 25.64 4.78 12.07
C ALA A 90 24.86 3.96 11.04
N ALA A 91 25.28 3.95 9.77
CA ALA A 91 24.70 3.13 8.72
C ALA A 91 24.80 1.63 9.01
N LEU A 92 25.93 1.16 9.56
CA LEU A 92 26.10 -0.25 9.94
C LEU A 92 25.25 -0.65 11.15
N LEU A 93 25.07 0.27 12.12
CA LEU A 93 24.50 -0.02 13.43
C LEU A 93 23.06 0.47 13.60
N HIS A 94 22.43 1.10 12.58
CA HIS A 94 21.10 1.70 12.73
C HIS A 94 20.04 0.70 13.17
N ASP A 95 20.16 -0.56 12.79
CA ASP A 95 19.23 -1.65 13.08
C ASP A 95 19.71 -2.61 14.19
N ILE A 96 20.83 -2.30 14.86
CA ILE A 96 21.42 -3.19 15.88
C ILE A 96 20.47 -3.51 17.03
N GLY A 97 19.51 -2.66 17.30
CA GLY A 97 18.53 -2.82 18.36
C GLY A 97 17.31 -3.69 18.01
N HIS A 98 17.17 -4.19 16.78
CA HIS A 98 16.06 -5.09 16.44
C HIS A 98 16.14 -6.43 17.19
N GLY A 99 14.98 -7.03 17.44
CA GLY A 99 14.81 -8.37 18.01
C GLY A 99 13.87 -9.22 17.18
N VAL A 100 13.43 -10.33 17.75
CA VAL A 100 12.56 -11.32 17.10
C VAL A 100 11.38 -10.68 16.39
N ASN A 101 11.12 -11.10 15.15
CA ASN A 101 10.04 -10.55 14.31
C ASN A 101 10.12 -9.03 14.10
N SER A 102 11.31 -8.41 14.22
CA SER A 102 11.56 -6.99 13.88
C SER A 102 10.54 -6.03 14.50
N HIS A 103 9.84 -5.20 13.71
CA HIS A 103 8.88 -4.21 14.21
C HIS A 103 7.66 -4.82 14.94
N LEU A 104 7.39 -6.10 14.79
CA LEU A 104 6.28 -6.75 15.49
C LEU A 104 6.59 -6.90 16.99
N LEU A 105 7.86 -7.14 17.37
CA LEU A 105 8.30 -7.07 18.77
C LEU A 105 7.96 -5.71 19.39
N GLU A 106 8.26 -4.62 18.69
CA GLU A 106 7.97 -3.27 19.15
C GLU A 106 6.49 -3.04 19.38
N LYS A 107 5.65 -3.51 18.42
CA LYS A 107 4.20 -3.38 18.50
C LYS A 107 3.62 -4.03 19.75
N VAL A 108 4.10 -5.21 20.12
CA VAL A 108 3.55 -5.96 21.27
C VAL A 108 4.18 -5.61 22.61
N THR A 109 5.36 -4.97 22.63
CA THR A 109 6.08 -4.62 23.87
C THR A 109 6.17 -3.12 24.13
N GLY A 110 6.08 -2.30 23.09
CA GLY A 110 6.36 -0.86 23.14
C GLY A 110 7.85 -0.53 23.23
N LEU A 111 8.75 -1.51 23.08
CA LEU A 111 10.21 -1.28 23.07
C LEU A 111 10.62 -0.75 21.70
N SER A 112 11.32 0.39 21.67
CA SER A 112 11.88 0.93 20.43
C SER A 112 13.24 0.28 20.14
N HIS A 113 13.41 -0.28 18.93
CA HIS A 113 14.72 -0.77 18.47
C HIS A 113 15.75 0.35 18.40
N GLU A 114 15.35 1.57 18.07
CA GLU A 114 16.23 2.74 18.04
C GLU A 114 16.80 3.04 19.44
N ALA A 115 15.94 3.07 20.46
CA ALA A 115 16.38 3.28 21.84
C ALA A 115 17.28 2.12 22.31
N ARG A 116 16.93 0.88 21.96
CA ARG A 116 17.73 -0.29 22.30
C ARG A 116 19.09 -0.28 21.59
N GLY A 117 19.14 0.15 20.33
CA GLY A 117 20.40 0.31 19.58
C GLY A 117 21.34 1.30 20.27
N ILE A 118 20.81 2.43 20.73
CA ILE A 118 21.57 3.42 21.51
C ILE A 118 22.09 2.81 22.84
N ASP A 119 21.23 2.09 23.58
CA ASP A 119 21.63 1.41 24.82
C ASP A 119 22.76 0.41 24.58
N ILE A 120 22.72 -0.36 23.49
CA ILE A 120 23.80 -1.32 23.13
C ILE A 120 25.12 -0.59 22.85
N ILE A 121 25.06 0.53 22.12
CA ILE A 121 26.25 1.31 21.75
C ILE A 121 26.86 1.99 22.98
N ARG A 122 26.03 2.47 23.93
CA ARG A 122 26.47 3.14 25.14
C ARG A 122 27.01 2.19 26.25
N ASP A 123 26.55 0.95 26.28
CA ASP A 123 26.88 0.01 27.36
C ASP A 123 28.31 -0.47 27.24
N PRO A 124 29.20 -0.13 28.20
CA PRO A 124 30.63 -0.52 28.17
C PRO A 124 30.86 -2.05 28.28
N ASN A 125 29.80 -2.80 28.61
CA ASN A 125 29.88 -4.26 28.64
C ASN A 125 29.67 -4.91 27.27
N THR A 126 29.20 -4.18 26.24
CA THR A 126 29.05 -4.71 24.90
C THR A 126 30.36 -4.68 24.12
N LYS A 127 30.55 -5.64 23.22
CA LYS A 127 31.73 -5.65 22.36
C LYS A 127 31.73 -4.49 21.36
N ILE A 128 30.55 -4.07 20.87
CA ILE A 128 30.41 -2.90 19.99
C ILE A 128 30.97 -1.65 20.66
N HIS A 129 30.58 -1.37 21.91
CA HIS A 129 31.12 -0.25 22.67
C HIS A 129 32.65 -0.33 22.79
N GLN A 130 33.18 -1.48 23.25
CA GLN A 130 34.61 -1.70 23.46
C GLN A 130 35.43 -1.51 22.19
N ILE A 131 34.96 -2.01 21.05
CA ILE A 131 35.63 -1.86 19.76
C ILE A 131 35.67 -0.38 19.32
N ILE A 132 34.56 0.35 19.48
CA ILE A 132 34.49 1.76 19.11
C ILE A 132 35.34 2.61 20.03
N GLU A 133 35.26 2.40 21.36
CA GLU A 133 36.01 3.13 22.34
C GLU A 133 37.53 2.93 22.18
N GLN A 134 37.97 1.71 21.93
CA GLN A 134 39.38 1.40 21.67
C GLN A 134 39.92 2.14 20.45
N LYS A 135 39.10 2.35 19.42
CA LYS A 135 39.53 2.98 18.15
C LYS A 135 39.48 4.50 18.18
N TYR A 136 38.44 5.07 18.77
CA TYR A 136 38.13 6.51 18.65
C TYR A 136 38.07 7.22 20.01
N GLY A 137 38.02 6.50 21.11
CA GLY A 137 37.84 7.04 22.45
C GLY A 137 36.38 7.25 22.85
N HIS A 138 36.16 7.53 24.14
CA HIS A 138 34.82 7.64 24.74
C HIS A 138 34.00 8.79 24.16
N ASP A 139 34.63 9.96 23.94
CA ASP A 139 33.93 11.14 23.39
C ASP A 139 33.29 10.88 22.00
N PHE A 140 33.90 10.02 21.21
CA PHE A 140 33.35 9.64 19.92
C PHE A 140 32.06 8.80 20.03
N ILE A 141 31.95 7.97 21.08
CA ILE A 141 30.73 7.19 21.34
C ILE A 141 29.56 8.12 21.58
N GLU A 142 29.72 9.13 22.43
CA GLU A 142 28.66 10.10 22.71
C GLU A 142 28.27 10.91 21.44
N GLN A 143 29.26 11.30 20.64
CA GLN A 143 29.00 11.96 19.34
C GLN A 143 28.27 11.05 18.37
N LEU A 144 28.60 9.76 18.29
CA LEU A 144 27.92 8.78 17.48
C LEU A 144 26.45 8.60 17.93
N VAL A 145 26.24 8.52 19.24
CA VAL A 145 24.89 8.41 19.80
C VAL A 145 24.07 9.67 19.55
N GLU A 146 24.62 10.86 19.77
CA GLU A 146 23.93 12.12 19.40
C GLU A 146 23.57 12.16 17.92
N PHE A 147 24.47 11.73 17.06
CA PHE A 147 24.22 11.64 15.63
C PHE A 147 23.09 10.64 15.28
N MET A 148 23.07 9.47 15.93
CA MET A 148 22.01 8.49 15.76
C MET A 148 20.67 8.98 16.32
N GLU A 149 20.65 9.70 17.45
CA GLU A 149 19.45 10.34 17.98
C GLU A 149 18.84 11.34 17.00
N VAL A 150 19.67 12.08 16.26
CA VAL A 150 19.21 12.96 15.18
C VAL A 150 18.59 12.16 14.03
N ILE A 151 19.25 11.08 13.58
CA ILE A 151 18.72 10.18 12.54
C ILE A 151 17.35 9.65 12.95
N TYR A 152 17.17 9.25 14.20
CA TYR A 152 15.90 8.76 14.77
C TYR A 152 14.89 9.87 15.09
N GLY A 153 15.21 11.10 14.76
CA GLY A 153 14.28 12.20 14.90
C GLY A 153 14.18 12.77 16.31
N LYS A 154 15.12 12.50 17.21
CA LYS A 154 15.11 12.96 18.62
C LYS A 154 16.00 14.19 18.89
N GLY A 155 16.79 14.62 17.91
CA GLY A 155 17.70 15.76 18.01
C GLY A 155 17.59 16.70 16.82
N GLU A 156 18.34 17.81 16.85
CA GLU A 156 18.50 18.74 15.73
C GLU A 156 20.00 18.98 15.51
N ILE A 157 20.44 18.93 14.27
CA ILE A 157 21.77 19.42 13.87
C ILE A 157 21.55 20.85 13.35
N LYS A 158 22.15 21.83 14.07
CA LYS A 158 22.26 23.20 13.59
C LYS A 158 23.69 23.37 13.08
N GLU A 159 23.87 23.24 11.78
CA GLU A 159 25.17 23.45 11.16
C GLU A 159 25.18 24.76 10.39
N THR A 160 26.19 25.59 10.69
CA THR A 160 26.67 26.63 9.79
C THR A 160 27.86 26.06 9.03
N LEU A 161 27.88 26.30 7.72
CA LEU A 161 29.01 25.87 6.89
C LEU A 161 30.32 26.45 7.43
N GLN A 162 31.21 25.58 7.90
CA GLN A 162 32.55 25.95 8.31
C GLN A 162 33.56 25.09 7.53
N ILE A 163 34.44 25.78 6.84
CA ILE A 163 35.58 25.15 6.17
C ILE A 163 36.78 25.28 7.12
N ASN A 164 37.34 24.17 7.52
CA ASN A 164 38.53 24.11 8.40
C ASN A 164 39.81 24.51 7.63
N GLU A 165 40.89 24.79 8.34
CA GLU A 165 42.20 25.15 7.77
C GLU A 165 42.80 24.06 6.88
N ASP A 166 42.43 22.80 7.07
CA ASP A 166 42.78 21.64 6.27
C ASP A 166 41.89 21.39 5.07
N ASN A 167 40.99 22.33 4.74
CA ASN A 167 39.96 22.25 3.69
C ASN A 167 38.88 21.16 3.97
N THR A 168 38.77 20.64 5.17
CA THR A 168 37.64 19.78 5.52
C THR A 168 36.42 20.60 5.94
N ILE A 169 35.24 20.04 5.70
CA ILE A 169 33.96 20.63 6.10
C ILE A 169 33.19 19.66 7.00
N SER A 170 32.47 20.25 7.96
CA SER A 170 31.48 19.52 8.73
C SER A 170 30.15 19.53 7.99
N LEU A 171 29.60 18.34 7.71
CA LEU A 171 28.33 18.14 6.99
C LEU A 171 27.45 17.07 7.68
N LYS A 172 27.40 17.09 9.01
CA LYS A 172 26.59 16.10 9.79
C LYS A 172 25.13 16.07 9.34
N GLY A 173 24.53 17.22 9.01
CA GLY A 173 23.14 17.28 8.52
C GLY A 173 22.95 16.56 7.20
N VAL A 174 23.90 16.72 6.25
CA VAL A 174 23.92 15.99 4.98
C VAL A 174 24.08 14.48 5.24
N LEU A 175 25.02 14.11 6.12
CA LEU A 175 25.32 12.72 6.46
C LEU A 175 24.11 12.04 7.14
N ALA A 176 23.43 12.74 8.04
CA ALA A 176 22.20 12.25 8.67
C ALA A 176 21.06 12.10 7.66
N ALA A 177 20.92 13.03 6.71
CA ALA A 177 19.94 12.95 5.65
C ALA A 177 20.17 11.74 4.72
N LEU A 178 21.40 11.30 4.53
CA LEU A 178 21.69 10.08 3.76
C LEU A 178 21.11 8.82 4.43
N ILE A 179 20.90 8.80 5.75
CA ILE A 179 20.35 7.64 6.48
C ILE A 179 18.86 7.79 6.77
N SER A 180 18.34 9.01 6.92
CA SER A 180 16.94 9.25 7.32
C SER A 180 16.29 10.36 6.51
N HIS A 181 15.99 10.06 5.27
CA HIS A 181 15.29 10.97 4.32
C HIS A 181 14.29 10.21 3.45
N ASN A 182 13.63 10.86 2.48
CA ASN A 182 12.72 10.15 1.56
C ASN A 182 13.43 9.23 0.56
N ASN A 183 14.68 9.54 0.23
CA ASN A 183 15.55 8.77 -0.66
C ASN A 183 16.86 8.44 0.04
N ASP A 184 16.77 7.92 1.26
CA ASP A 184 17.94 7.52 2.04
C ASP A 184 18.47 6.13 1.62
N ILE A 185 19.67 5.84 2.05
CA ILE A 185 20.36 4.60 1.72
C ILE A 185 19.75 3.38 2.39
N ASP A 186 19.12 3.55 3.57
CA ASP A 186 18.36 2.51 4.25
C ASP A 186 17.22 2.02 3.34
N ARG A 187 16.40 2.96 2.83
CA ARG A 187 15.33 2.62 1.89
C ARG A 187 15.84 2.05 0.58
N MET A 188 16.96 2.58 0.05
CA MET A 188 17.56 2.05 -1.18
C MET A 188 17.93 0.59 -1.01
N ASP A 189 18.54 0.19 0.10
CA ASP A 189 18.93 -1.20 0.34
C ASP A 189 17.72 -2.11 0.45
N TYR A 190 16.79 -1.83 1.38
CA TYR A 190 15.69 -2.75 1.60
C TYR A 190 14.73 -2.83 0.39
N LEU A 191 14.50 -1.75 -0.36
CA LEU A 191 13.66 -1.79 -1.56
C LEU A 191 14.27 -2.69 -2.64
N MET A 192 15.59 -2.58 -2.88
CA MET A 192 16.28 -3.46 -3.82
C MET A 192 16.28 -4.91 -3.35
N ARG A 193 16.57 -5.13 -2.08
CA ARG A 193 16.70 -6.46 -1.48
C ARG A 193 15.38 -7.20 -1.50
N GLU A 194 14.34 -6.61 -0.97
CA GLU A 194 13.00 -7.19 -0.98
C GLU A 194 12.45 -7.39 -2.39
N SER A 195 12.68 -6.44 -3.29
CA SER A 195 12.26 -6.60 -4.69
C SER A 195 12.98 -7.77 -5.37
N THR A 196 14.20 -8.08 -4.96
CA THR A 196 14.96 -9.23 -5.44
C THR A 196 14.43 -10.53 -4.86
N TYR A 197 14.23 -10.61 -3.53
CA TYR A 197 13.72 -11.81 -2.86
C TYR A 197 12.27 -12.14 -3.26
N THR A 198 11.44 -11.12 -3.51
CA THR A 198 10.04 -11.33 -3.94
C THR A 198 9.87 -11.55 -5.45
N GLY A 199 10.89 -11.29 -6.24
CA GLY A 199 10.81 -11.34 -7.71
C GLY A 199 10.01 -10.18 -8.33
N LEU A 200 9.64 -9.15 -7.56
CA LEU A 200 8.92 -7.97 -8.06
C LEU A 200 9.78 -7.09 -8.98
N GLY A 201 11.11 -7.26 -8.94
CA GLY A 201 12.07 -6.46 -9.69
C GLY A 201 12.19 -5.02 -9.18
N THR A 202 13.19 -4.29 -9.66
CA THR A 202 13.43 -2.88 -9.30
C THR A 202 13.15 -1.97 -10.49
N PHE A 203 12.61 -0.77 -10.22
CA PHE A 203 12.39 0.27 -11.23
C PHE A 203 13.44 1.39 -11.16
N THR A 204 14.08 1.53 -10.00
CA THR A 204 15.02 2.61 -9.73
C THR A 204 16.45 2.19 -10.10
N ASN A 205 17.12 3.01 -10.90
CA ASN A 205 18.56 2.87 -11.10
C ASN A 205 19.29 3.55 -9.92
N TYR A 206 19.54 2.79 -8.85
CA TYR A 206 20.15 3.33 -7.62
C TYR A 206 21.60 3.79 -7.83
N GLU A 207 22.36 3.17 -8.73
CA GLU A 207 23.70 3.64 -9.11
C GLU A 207 23.64 5.04 -9.73
N GLU A 208 22.66 5.27 -10.59
CA GLU A 208 22.48 6.58 -11.22
C GLU A 208 21.94 7.60 -10.20
N LEU A 209 21.06 7.18 -9.28
CA LEU A 209 20.55 8.03 -8.21
C LEU A 209 21.68 8.52 -7.30
N ILE A 210 22.56 7.62 -6.84
CA ILE A 210 23.75 7.97 -6.03
C ILE A 210 24.65 8.93 -6.78
N LYS A 211 24.94 8.66 -8.06
CA LYS A 211 25.76 9.54 -8.91
C LYS A 211 25.13 10.91 -9.16
N SER A 212 23.81 11.01 -9.03
CA SER A 212 23.07 12.27 -9.23
C SER A 212 23.00 13.14 -7.99
N LEU A 213 23.32 12.61 -6.81
CA LEU A 213 23.33 13.39 -5.57
C LEU A 213 24.36 14.51 -5.61
N GLU A 214 23.94 15.71 -5.21
CA GLU A 214 24.76 16.92 -5.13
C GLU A 214 24.62 17.54 -3.75
N CYS A 215 25.71 18.11 -3.23
CA CYS A 215 25.68 19.02 -2.10
C CYS A 215 25.48 20.44 -2.60
N VAL A 216 24.44 21.13 -2.17
CA VAL A 216 24.12 22.50 -2.58
C VAL A 216 24.02 23.41 -1.38
N LEU A 217 24.52 24.64 -1.52
CA LEU A 217 24.44 25.68 -0.50
C LEU A 217 23.18 26.51 -0.69
N ILE A 218 22.35 26.56 0.35
CA ILE A 218 21.13 27.38 0.37
C ILE A 218 21.20 28.27 1.63
N GLY A 219 21.48 29.55 1.46
CA GLY A 219 21.84 30.41 2.58
C GLY A 219 23.13 29.94 3.22
N ASP A 220 23.11 29.63 4.52
CA ASP A 220 24.25 29.11 5.27
C ASP A 220 24.19 27.57 5.50
N GLU A 221 23.22 26.90 4.89
CA GLU A 221 23.00 25.45 5.03
C GLU A 221 23.42 24.69 3.80
N VAL A 222 24.09 23.55 3.98
CA VAL A 222 24.39 22.60 2.90
C VAL A 222 23.35 21.49 2.93
N LEU A 223 22.69 21.28 1.79
CA LEU A 223 21.63 20.31 1.64
C LEU A 223 21.90 19.35 0.48
N LEU A 224 21.31 18.17 0.54
CA LEU A 224 21.28 17.24 -0.58
C LEU A 224 20.27 17.69 -1.64
N ALA A 225 20.66 17.59 -2.91
CA ALA A 225 19.81 17.87 -4.06
C ALA A 225 20.10 16.93 -5.21
N ILE A 226 19.23 16.90 -6.21
CA ILE A 226 19.48 16.25 -7.50
C ILE A 226 19.14 17.21 -8.65
N PRO A 227 19.75 17.05 -9.83
CA PRO A 227 19.37 17.79 -11.03
C PRO A 227 17.94 17.49 -11.48
N GLU A 228 17.25 18.48 -12.06
CA GLU A 228 15.85 18.37 -12.51
C GLU A 228 15.67 17.24 -13.55
N ASP A 229 16.62 17.06 -14.45
CA ASP A 229 16.61 15.99 -15.46
C ASP A 229 16.76 14.58 -14.85
N LYS A 230 17.13 14.47 -13.57
CA LYS A 230 17.25 13.23 -12.78
C LYS A 230 16.09 13.03 -11.79
N MET A 231 15.11 13.94 -11.76
CA MET A 231 13.97 13.86 -10.84
C MET A 231 13.18 12.54 -10.98
N TYR A 232 13.14 11.97 -12.17
CA TYR A 232 12.50 10.67 -12.43
C TYR A 232 13.06 9.52 -11.57
N LEU A 233 14.33 9.61 -11.13
CA LEU A 233 14.93 8.60 -10.23
C LEU A 233 14.29 8.65 -8.83
N GLN A 234 14.01 9.87 -8.34
CA GLN A 234 13.28 10.03 -7.07
C GLN A 234 11.84 9.54 -7.20
N GLU A 235 11.17 9.87 -8.29
CA GLU A 235 9.81 9.40 -8.57
C GLU A 235 9.74 7.87 -8.64
N SER A 236 10.70 7.24 -9.33
CA SER A 236 10.81 5.78 -9.42
C SER A 236 10.99 5.14 -8.03
N ASN A 237 11.84 5.71 -7.18
CA ASN A 237 12.07 5.23 -5.82
C ASN A 237 10.80 5.35 -4.95
N ILE A 238 10.10 6.49 -5.03
CA ILE A 238 8.83 6.68 -4.31
C ILE A 238 7.77 5.67 -4.81
N PHE A 239 7.69 5.44 -6.12
CA PHE A 239 6.79 4.45 -6.69
C PHE A 239 7.10 3.03 -6.21
N GLU A 240 8.38 2.65 -6.23
CA GLU A 240 8.85 1.34 -5.77
C GLU A 240 8.52 1.13 -4.29
N ARG A 241 8.73 2.15 -3.47
CA ARG A 241 8.33 2.14 -2.06
C ARG A 241 6.83 1.91 -1.89
N VAL A 242 5.97 2.65 -2.60
CA VAL A 242 4.51 2.48 -2.53
C VAL A 242 4.12 1.07 -2.94
N ARG A 243 4.72 0.54 -4.02
CA ARG A 243 4.50 -0.84 -4.47
C ARG A 243 4.86 -1.87 -3.41
N ASN A 244 6.04 -1.73 -2.75
CA ASN A 244 6.46 -2.66 -1.71
C ASN A 244 5.55 -2.56 -0.48
N TYR A 245 5.11 -1.34 -0.09
CA TYR A 245 4.10 -1.19 0.96
C TYR A 245 2.80 -1.93 0.63
N MET A 246 2.30 -1.83 -0.60
CA MET A 246 1.05 -2.48 -1.00
C MET A 246 1.17 -4.00 -1.07
N ASN A 247 2.29 -4.50 -1.61
CA ASN A 247 2.42 -5.93 -1.94
C ASN A 247 3.18 -6.74 -0.89
N ILE A 248 4.08 -6.13 -0.12
CA ILE A 248 4.92 -6.81 0.86
C ILE A 248 4.44 -6.50 2.28
N TYR A 249 4.66 -5.27 2.78
CA TYR A 249 4.41 -4.95 4.21
C TYR A 249 2.94 -4.88 4.61
N TYR A 250 2.04 -4.68 3.65
CA TYR A 250 0.60 -4.58 3.88
C TYR A 250 -0.16 -5.61 3.06
N CYS A 251 0.50 -6.69 2.62
CA CYS A 251 -0.19 -7.82 2.02
C CYS A 251 -1.15 -8.46 3.05
N ASP A 252 -2.14 -9.16 2.55
CA ASP A 252 -3.18 -9.71 3.43
C ASP A 252 -2.61 -10.75 4.38
N MET A 253 -1.67 -11.58 3.90
CA MET A 253 -1.02 -12.59 4.72
C MET A 253 -0.13 -11.99 5.80
N ASP A 254 0.61 -10.89 5.54
CA ASP A 254 1.34 -10.16 6.58
C ASP A 254 0.37 -9.66 7.68
N SER A 255 -0.75 -9.08 7.26
CA SER A 255 -1.75 -8.56 8.19
C SER A 255 -2.38 -9.63 9.06
N VAL A 256 -2.70 -10.79 8.48
CA VAL A 256 -3.25 -11.95 9.18
C VAL A 256 -2.23 -12.57 10.13
N GLY A 257 -0.99 -12.78 9.67
CA GLY A 257 0.10 -13.35 10.48
C GLY A 257 0.41 -12.47 11.69
N ASN A 258 0.50 -11.16 11.49
CA ASN A 258 0.68 -10.19 12.57
C ASN A 258 -0.45 -10.26 13.59
N TYR A 259 -1.70 -10.40 13.13
CA TYR A 259 -2.85 -10.52 14.03
C TYR A 259 -2.81 -11.80 14.87
N LEU A 260 -2.50 -12.96 14.25
CA LEU A 260 -2.36 -14.22 15.00
C LEU A 260 -1.22 -14.17 16.02
N PHE A 261 -0.11 -13.56 15.65
CA PHE A 261 0.99 -13.35 16.58
C PHE A 261 0.57 -12.50 17.80
N GLU A 262 -0.19 -11.44 17.58
CA GLU A 262 -0.73 -10.63 18.68
C GLU A 262 -1.67 -11.45 19.59
N GLN A 263 -2.53 -12.30 18.99
CA GLN A 263 -3.38 -13.20 19.75
C GLN A 263 -2.58 -14.23 20.57
N LEU A 264 -1.50 -14.77 20.00
CA LEU A 264 -0.57 -15.65 20.73
C LEU A 264 0.03 -14.98 21.96
N ILE A 265 0.57 -13.78 21.77
CA ILE A 265 1.19 -13.03 22.89
C ILE A 265 0.15 -12.65 23.94
N ASP A 266 -1.05 -12.25 23.52
CA ASP A 266 -2.14 -11.93 24.46
C ASP A 266 -2.59 -13.17 25.25
N GLU A 267 -2.70 -14.34 24.62
CA GLU A 267 -3.06 -15.61 25.28
C GLU A 267 -1.99 -16.05 26.30
N LEU A 268 -0.71 -15.99 25.92
CA LEU A 268 0.40 -16.32 26.83
C LEU A 268 0.50 -15.38 28.03
N ARG A 269 0.16 -14.11 27.86
CA ARG A 269 0.13 -13.14 28.96
C ARG A 269 -1.03 -13.38 29.94
N GLN A 270 -2.12 -13.99 29.46
CA GLN A 270 -3.25 -14.40 30.32
C GLN A 270 -2.95 -15.71 31.04
N HIS A 271 -2.12 -16.58 30.45
CA HIS A 271 -1.74 -17.89 30.96
C HIS A 271 -0.22 -18.05 31.05
N PRO A 272 0.48 -17.24 31.90
CA PRO A 272 1.94 -17.23 31.96
C PRO A 272 2.55 -18.54 32.49
N ASP A 273 1.78 -19.34 33.19
CA ASP A 273 2.13 -20.67 33.69
C ASP A 273 2.24 -21.75 32.58
N GLU A 274 1.69 -21.48 31.41
CA GLU A 274 1.83 -22.34 30.24
C GLU A 274 3.24 -22.26 29.59
N VAL A 275 4.06 -21.25 29.95
CA VAL A 275 5.43 -21.11 29.46
C VAL A 275 6.40 -21.95 30.33
N PRO A 276 7.02 -23.02 29.78
CA PRO A 276 7.92 -23.91 30.51
C PRO A 276 9.10 -23.17 31.15
N GLN A 277 9.57 -23.68 32.32
CA GLN A 277 10.66 -23.06 33.09
C GLN A 277 12.00 -23.15 32.37
N ASP A 278 12.21 -24.09 31.49
CA ASP A 278 13.44 -24.28 30.71
C ASP A 278 13.50 -23.43 29.43
N VAL A 279 12.51 -22.55 29.21
CA VAL A 279 12.56 -21.48 28.21
C VAL A 279 13.52 -20.39 28.70
N PRO A 280 14.43 -19.86 27.82
CA PRO A 280 15.35 -18.77 28.20
C PRO A 280 14.61 -17.60 28.84
N GLU A 281 15.20 -17.05 29.93
CA GLU A 281 14.55 -16.01 30.75
C GLU A 281 14.08 -14.79 29.94
N ALA A 282 14.87 -14.33 28.98
CA ALA A 282 14.51 -13.19 28.13
C ALA A 282 13.27 -13.49 27.27
N ILE A 283 13.19 -14.71 26.69
CA ILE A 283 12.04 -15.15 25.91
C ILE A 283 10.82 -15.31 26.83
N ARG A 284 10.98 -15.90 28.01
CA ARG A 284 9.90 -16.05 28.99
C ARG A 284 9.35 -14.70 29.44
N LYS A 285 10.20 -13.72 29.75
CA LYS A 285 9.79 -12.33 30.06
C LYS A 285 9.01 -11.72 28.89
N PHE A 286 9.48 -11.90 27.65
CA PHE A 286 8.82 -11.41 26.46
C PHE A 286 7.41 -11.98 26.29
N LEU A 287 7.27 -13.30 26.45
CA LEU A 287 6.00 -13.99 26.26
C LEU A 287 4.97 -13.69 27.34
N THR A 288 5.41 -13.46 28.60
CA THR A 288 4.50 -13.38 29.76
C THR A 288 4.28 -11.96 30.29
N GLN A 289 5.16 -11.01 29.98
CA GLN A 289 5.12 -9.65 30.54
C GLN A 289 4.77 -8.60 29.49
N LYS A 290 3.83 -7.72 29.83
CA LYS A 290 3.49 -6.59 28.96
C LYS A 290 4.57 -5.49 28.98
N ARG A 291 5.20 -5.30 30.13
CA ARG A 291 6.35 -4.40 30.30
C ARG A 291 7.49 -5.22 30.85
N MET A 292 8.56 -5.33 30.09
CA MET A 292 9.73 -6.09 30.49
C MET A 292 10.95 -5.18 30.59
N SER A 293 11.77 -5.45 31.59
CA SER A 293 13.10 -4.87 31.69
C SER A 293 14.12 -5.97 31.39
N LEU A 294 14.99 -5.72 30.45
CA LEU A 294 16.04 -6.63 30.01
C LEU A 294 17.36 -5.87 29.96
N THR A 295 18.41 -6.49 30.52
CA THR A 295 19.78 -6.07 30.26
C THR A 295 20.11 -6.27 28.78
N ASN A 296 21.18 -5.64 28.28
CA ASN A 296 21.60 -5.87 26.88
C ASN A 296 22.01 -7.35 26.67
N GLN A 297 22.63 -8.00 27.64
CA GLN A 297 22.97 -9.42 27.53
C GLN A 297 21.72 -10.33 27.41
N GLU A 298 20.67 -10.08 28.20
CA GLU A 298 19.41 -10.79 28.08
C GLU A 298 18.74 -10.49 26.70
N TYR A 299 18.77 -9.23 26.29
CA TYR A 299 18.16 -8.81 25.02
C TYR A 299 18.79 -9.51 23.79
N MET A 300 20.08 -9.85 23.85
CA MET A 300 20.73 -10.60 22.76
C MET A 300 20.09 -11.96 22.48
N GLN A 301 19.33 -12.52 23.42
CA GLN A 301 18.63 -13.80 23.25
C GLN A 301 17.29 -13.66 22.51
N LEU A 302 16.79 -12.43 22.28
CA LEU A 302 15.53 -12.19 21.58
C LEU A 302 15.74 -12.27 20.06
N THR A 303 15.98 -13.47 19.55
CA THR A 303 16.11 -13.77 18.13
C THR A 303 15.11 -14.85 17.72
N ASN A 304 14.97 -15.12 16.42
CA ASN A 304 13.92 -16.00 15.89
C ASN A 304 14.10 -17.46 16.34
N THR A 305 15.32 -17.98 16.37
CA THR A 305 15.58 -19.39 16.72
C THR A 305 15.20 -19.73 18.16
N PRO A 306 15.66 -19.01 19.21
CA PRO A 306 15.21 -19.26 20.58
C PRO A 306 13.70 -19.07 20.77
N PHE A 307 13.12 -18.07 20.10
CA PHE A 307 11.69 -17.83 20.16
C PHE A 307 10.89 -19.00 19.57
N ASN A 308 11.22 -19.47 18.37
CA ASN A 308 10.53 -20.58 17.73
C ASN A 308 10.68 -21.87 18.55
N SER A 309 11.89 -22.12 19.12
CA SER A 309 12.11 -23.24 20.02
C SER A 309 11.23 -23.18 21.29
N ALA A 310 11.01 -21.98 21.83
CA ALA A 310 10.10 -21.80 22.96
C ALA A 310 8.65 -22.12 22.58
N LEU A 311 8.18 -21.71 21.39
CA LEU A 311 6.83 -22.01 20.92
C LEU A 311 6.61 -23.52 20.75
N GLU A 312 7.58 -24.25 20.21
CA GLU A 312 7.47 -25.73 20.10
C GLU A 312 7.34 -26.38 21.48
N LYS A 313 8.14 -25.97 22.47
CA LYS A 313 8.02 -26.46 23.85
C LYS A 313 6.66 -26.18 24.48
N ILE A 314 6.13 -24.96 24.27
CA ILE A 314 4.78 -24.59 24.76
C ILE A 314 3.73 -25.46 24.09
N LYS A 315 3.81 -25.63 22.77
CA LYS A 315 2.89 -26.44 21.99
C LYS A 315 2.84 -27.90 22.45
N GLU A 316 4.00 -28.48 22.80
CA GLU A 316 4.10 -29.85 23.28
C GLU A 316 3.56 -30.03 24.70
N SER A 317 3.70 -29.02 25.58
CA SER A 317 3.34 -29.11 27.00
C SER A 317 1.91 -28.67 27.31
N THR A 318 1.35 -27.73 26.51
CA THR A 318 0.05 -27.10 26.81
C THR A 318 -1.12 -28.06 26.63
N GLN A 319 -2.11 -27.97 27.54
CA GLN A 319 -3.43 -28.59 27.40
C GLN A 319 -4.49 -27.63 26.81
N ASN A 320 -4.11 -26.36 26.58
CA ASN A 320 -4.98 -25.34 25.97
C ASN A 320 -4.93 -25.47 24.45
N ASP A 321 -6.01 -26.00 23.84
CA ASP A 321 -6.11 -26.20 22.40
C ASP A 321 -5.98 -24.92 21.58
N LYS A 322 -6.48 -23.81 22.10
CA LYS A 322 -6.34 -22.49 21.48
C LYS A 322 -4.88 -22.04 21.48
N LEU A 323 -4.18 -22.22 22.61
CA LEU A 323 -2.76 -21.86 22.70
C LEU A 323 -1.92 -22.76 21.79
N ARG A 324 -2.21 -24.08 21.75
CA ARG A 324 -1.56 -25.02 20.82
C ARG A 324 -1.74 -24.60 19.38
N TYR A 325 -2.94 -24.19 19.00
CA TYR A 325 -3.23 -23.63 17.67
C TYR A 325 -2.44 -22.35 17.38
N LEU A 326 -2.39 -21.42 18.33
CA LEU A 326 -1.69 -20.16 18.18
C LEU A 326 -0.16 -20.31 18.09
N CYS A 327 0.43 -21.35 18.67
CA CYS A 327 1.87 -21.63 18.52
C CYS A 327 2.27 -21.88 17.05
N ASP A 328 1.37 -22.41 16.23
CA ASP A 328 1.55 -22.60 14.78
C ASP A 328 1.05 -21.40 13.95
N TYR A 329 1.07 -20.18 14.50
CA TYR A 329 0.45 -19.02 13.91
C TYR A 329 0.81 -18.75 12.43
N LYS A 330 2.09 -18.98 12.03
CA LYS A 330 2.52 -18.81 10.64
C LYS A 330 1.84 -19.81 9.69
N GLN A 331 1.74 -21.08 10.07
CA GLN A 331 1.10 -22.10 9.26
C GLN A 331 -0.41 -21.90 9.21
N ASN A 332 -1.01 -21.57 10.34
CA ASN A 332 -2.46 -21.38 10.49
C ASN A 332 -2.95 -20.10 9.82
N ALA A 333 -2.10 -19.07 9.71
CA ALA A 333 -2.38 -17.90 8.89
C ALA A 333 -2.65 -18.24 7.43
N LYS A 334 -1.84 -19.14 6.85
CA LYS A 334 -2.00 -19.60 5.45
C LYS A 334 -3.20 -20.51 5.25
N LYS A 335 -3.52 -21.34 6.24
CA LYS A 335 -4.48 -22.44 6.09
C LYS A 335 -5.90 -22.05 6.43
N ASP A 336 -6.10 -21.31 7.52
CA ASP A 336 -7.40 -21.23 8.17
C ASP A 336 -8.07 -19.86 8.04
N TYR A 337 -7.46 -18.91 7.31
CA TYR A 337 -8.05 -17.60 7.09
C TYR A 337 -8.70 -17.46 5.72
N HIS A 338 -9.91 -16.92 5.72
CA HIS A 338 -10.62 -16.48 4.53
C HIS A 338 -10.54 -14.95 4.46
N ILE A 339 -9.83 -14.44 3.46
CA ILE A 339 -9.76 -13.00 3.20
C ILE A 339 -11.10 -12.54 2.65
N LEU A 340 -11.67 -11.54 3.28
CA LEU A 340 -12.92 -10.92 2.87
C LEU A 340 -12.63 -9.64 2.08
N PRO A 341 -13.50 -9.25 1.14
CA PRO A 341 -13.39 -7.93 0.50
C PRO A 341 -13.29 -6.81 1.54
N SER A 342 -12.34 -5.91 1.34
CA SER A 342 -11.97 -4.85 2.30
C SER A 342 -13.10 -3.86 2.63
N GLU A 343 -14.07 -3.75 1.74
CA GLU A 343 -15.23 -2.87 1.85
C GLU A 343 -16.37 -3.47 2.66
N LYS A 344 -16.26 -4.75 3.07
CA LYS A 344 -17.25 -5.35 3.94
C LYS A 344 -17.32 -4.61 5.27
N ASP A 345 -18.53 -4.42 5.76
CA ASP A 345 -18.78 -3.91 7.11
C ASP A 345 -18.53 -5.03 8.12
N GLU A 346 -17.53 -4.85 8.97
CA GLU A 346 -17.20 -5.80 10.03
C GLU A 346 -18.39 -6.05 10.97
N ASP A 347 -19.12 -5.01 11.34
CA ASP A 347 -20.30 -5.12 12.21
C ASP A 347 -21.41 -5.95 11.55
N TYR A 348 -21.55 -5.82 10.24
CA TYR A 348 -22.50 -6.63 9.47
C TYR A 348 -22.11 -8.12 9.49
N ILE A 349 -20.82 -8.44 9.24
CA ILE A 349 -20.33 -9.83 9.33
C ILE A 349 -20.54 -10.39 10.73
N ARG A 350 -20.23 -9.64 11.78
CA ARG A 350 -20.45 -10.04 13.16
C ARG A 350 -21.94 -10.29 13.46
N LYS A 351 -22.83 -9.48 12.92
CA LYS A 351 -24.30 -9.69 13.04
C LYS A 351 -24.76 -10.96 12.31
N LEU A 352 -24.22 -11.22 11.10
CA LEU A 352 -24.54 -12.45 10.37
C LEU A 352 -24.09 -13.69 11.14
N LEU A 353 -22.85 -13.73 11.60
CA LEU A 353 -22.34 -14.84 12.41
C LEU A 353 -23.16 -15.01 13.70
N GLY A 354 -23.54 -13.94 14.36
CA GLY A 354 -24.38 -13.99 15.55
C GLY A 354 -25.80 -14.52 15.30
N ARG A 355 -26.27 -14.53 14.04
CA ARG A 355 -27.56 -15.14 13.67
C ARG A 355 -27.43 -16.64 13.38
N VAL A 356 -26.31 -17.07 12.83
CA VAL A 356 -26.12 -18.45 12.36
C VAL A 356 -25.35 -19.30 13.35
N VAL A 357 -24.49 -18.71 14.20
CA VAL A 357 -23.66 -19.43 15.17
C VAL A 357 -24.17 -19.20 16.59
N ILE A 358 -24.66 -20.25 17.20
CA ILE A 358 -25.14 -20.22 18.61
C ILE A 358 -23.92 -20.05 19.52
N GLY A 359 -23.98 -19.07 20.43
CA GLY A 359 -22.86 -18.77 21.33
C GLY A 359 -21.83 -17.81 20.76
N PHE A 360 -22.01 -17.29 19.54
CA PHE A 360 -21.10 -16.30 18.96
C PHE A 360 -21.00 -15.05 19.83
N SER A 361 -19.77 -14.70 20.18
CA SER A 361 -19.46 -13.47 20.91
C SER A 361 -19.20 -12.31 19.95
N LYS A 362 -19.76 -11.13 20.22
CA LYS A 362 -19.42 -9.91 19.48
C LYS A 362 -17.92 -9.54 19.61
N ASN A 363 -17.28 -10.00 20.68
CA ASN A 363 -15.85 -9.80 20.94
C ASN A 363 -14.99 -10.95 20.42
N SER A 364 -15.57 -11.90 19.67
CA SER A 364 -14.84 -13.01 19.08
C SER A 364 -13.64 -12.51 18.26
N LYS A 365 -12.52 -13.19 18.40
CA LYS A 365 -11.28 -12.92 17.70
C LYS A 365 -11.19 -13.60 16.32
N CYS A 366 -12.24 -14.33 15.94
CA CYS A 366 -12.30 -14.99 14.63
C CYS A 366 -12.42 -14.00 13.45
N ILE A 367 -12.85 -12.76 13.70
CA ILE A 367 -12.92 -11.69 12.68
C ILE A 367 -11.90 -10.62 13.01
N PHE A 368 -11.15 -10.23 12.00
CA PHE A 368 -10.15 -9.19 12.09
C PHE A 368 -10.27 -8.23 10.92
N LYS A 369 -10.13 -6.95 11.21
CA LYS A 369 -10.05 -5.87 10.21
C LYS A 369 -8.95 -4.90 10.60
N THR A 370 -8.09 -4.58 9.65
CA THR A 370 -7.07 -3.54 9.82
C THR A 370 -7.03 -2.64 8.60
N THR A 371 -6.74 -1.37 8.86
CA THR A 371 -6.56 -0.36 7.80
C THR A 371 -5.22 0.32 8.00
N LYS A 372 -4.38 0.25 6.99
CA LYS A 372 -3.03 0.81 6.98
C LYS A 372 -2.94 1.94 5.96
N THR A 373 -2.32 3.05 6.34
CA THR A 373 -2.13 4.22 5.47
C THR A 373 -0.74 4.21 4.87
N ILE A 374 -0.66 4.26 3.55
CA ILE A 374 0.60 4.39 2.81
C ILE A 374 0.81 5.87 2.53
N LYS A 375 1.91 6.41 3.02
CA LYS A 375 2.35 7.78 2.75
C LYS A 375 3.52 7.73 1.77
N PRO A 376 3.31 8.00 0.48
CA PRO A 376 4.35 7.92 -0.54
C PRO A 376 5.54 8.84 -0.21
N TYR A 377 5.23 10.02 0.29
CA TYR A 377 6.19 11.06 0.61
C TYR A 377 5.92 11.64 2.00
N LYS A 378 6.96 11.88 2.78
CA LYS A 378 6.88 12.52 4.10
C LYS A 378 7.80 13.73 4.14
N LYS A 379 7.35 14.84 4.74
CA LYS A 379 8.27 15.89 5.17
C LYS A 379 9.14 15.31 6.30
N THR A 380 10.43 15.28 6.07
CA THR A 380 11.41 14.81 7.07
C THR A 380 11.97 15.99 7.85
N LYS A 381 12.65 15.74 8.96
CA LYS A 381 13.35 16.78 9.72
C LYS A 381 14.47 17.47 8.92
N PHE A 382 15.06 16.74 7.97
CA PHE A 382 16.08 17.26 7.05
C PHE A 382 15.49 18.02 5.86
N GLY A 383 14.21 18.39 5.94
CA GLY A 383 13.49 19.13 4.91
C GLY A 383 12.93 18.24 3.82
N SER A 384 12.56 18.87 2.72
CA SER A 384 12.09 18.22 1.51
C SER A 384 13.26 17.88 0.61
N ASN A 385 13.10 16.86 -0.25
CA ASN A 385 14.08 16.63 -1.33
C ASN A 385 14.24 17.90 -2.15
N ASN A 386 15.48 18.30 -2.43
CA ASN A 386 15.75 19.48 -3.22
C ASN A 386 16.09 19.10 -4.66
N VAL A 387 15.66 19.94 -5.61
CA VAL A 387 15.88 19.75 -7.04
C VAL A 387 16.53 20.99 -7.61
N ILE A 388 17.65 20.81 -8.31
CA ILE A 388 18.39 21.87 -8.99
C ILE A 388 17.72 22.10 -10.34
N THR A 389 17.03 23.24 -10.49
CA THR A 389 16.37 23.65 -11.73
C THR A 389 17.10 24.80 -12.38
N LYS A 390 16.74 25.13 -13.62
CA LYS A 390 17.26 26.33 -14.32
C LYS A 390 16.91 27.65 -13.60
N ALA A 391 15.84 27.65 -12.80
CA ALA A 391 15.37 28.80 -12.04
C ALA A 391 15.90 28.86 -10.61
N GLY A 392 16.83 27.94 -10.24
CA GLY A 392 17.36 27.78 -8.89
C GLY A 392 16.90 26.49 -8.22
N ILE A 393 17.10 26.39 -6.92
CA ILE A 393 16.76 25.19 -6.15
C ILE A 393 15.28 25.26 -5.74
N LYS A 394 14.53 24.19 -5.99
CA LYS A 394 13.13 24.03 -5.63
C LYS A 394 12.93 22.79 -4.76
N LYS A 395 11.84 22.75 -4.02
CA LYS A 395 11.42 21.56 -3.30
C LYS A 395 10.78 20.56 -4.27
N PHE A 396 11.04 19.28 -4.06
CA PHE A 396 10.51 18.22 -4.91
C PHE A 396 8.97 18.28 -5.02
N GLU A 397 8.27 18.48 -3.90
CA GLU A 397 6.82 18.57 -3.85
C GLU A 397 6.20 19.78 -4.56
N GLU A 398 7.00 20.79 -4.92
CA GLU A 398 6.55 21.98 -5.65
C GLU A 398 6.58 21.79 -7.18
N LEU A 399 7.18 20.68 -7.63
CA LEU A 399 7.33 20.37 -9.05
C LEU A 399 6.20 19.47 -9.55
N GLN A 400 6.05 19.37 -10.86
CA GLN A 400 5.09 18.43 -11.44
C GLN A 400 5.62 17.00 -11.37
N HIS A 401 4.83 16.08 -10.83
CA HIS A 401 5.17 14.70 -10.64
C HIS A 401 4.43 13.77 -11.62
N ALA A 402 5.12 12.75 -12.10
CA ALA A 402 4.50 11.65 -12.83
C ALA A 402 3.70 10.72 -11.89
N ILE A 403 3.98 10.76 -10.59
CA ILE A 403 3.34 9.94 -9.56
C ILE A 403 2.53 10.80 -8.58
N SER A 404 1.54 10.19 -7.93
CA SER A 404 0.79 10.85 -6.85
C SER A 404 1.59 10.80 -5.55
N LEU A 405 1.69 11.94 -4.86
CA LEU A 405 2.25 12.05 -3.52
C LEU A 405 1.19 11.93 -2.42
N GLU A 406 -0.09 11.80 -2.79
CA GLU A 406 -1.19 11.67 -1.85
C GLU A 406 -1.18 10.32 -1.11
N PRO A 407 -1.55 10.32 0.19
CA PRO A 407 -1.68 9.08 0.94
C PRO A 407 -2.75 8.15 0.34
N SER A 408 -2.48 6.86 0.39
CA SER A 408 -3.46 5.82 0.05
C SER A 408 -3.68 4.89 1.26
N VAL A 409 -4.79 4.15 1.24
CA VAL A 409 -5.11 3.23 2.32
C VAL A 409 -5.28 1.82 1.79
N LYS A 410 -4.79 0.84 2.55
CA LYS A 410 -5.06 -0.58 2.34
C LYS A 410 -5.77 -1.14 3.57
N THR A 411 -6.89 -1.81 3.33
CA THR A 411 -7.68 -2.47 4.37
C THR A 411 -7.67 -3.97 4.11
N THR A 412 -7.29 -4.74 5.13
CA THR A 412 -7.43 -6.20 5.16
C THR A 412 -8.51 -6.56 6.15
N MET A 413 -9.45 -7.42 5.73
CA MET A 413 -10.43 -8.05 6.59
C MET A 413 -10.42 -9.55 6.37
N ALA A 414 -10.49 -10.32 7.45
CA ALA A 414 -10.44 -11.76 7.37
C ALA A 414 -11.30 -12.41 8.44
N ILE A 415 -11.71 -13.67 8.17
CA ILE A 415 -12.40 -14.54 9.13
C ILE A 415 -11.60 -15.84 9.29
N ASN A 416 -11.52 -16.32 10.51
CA ASN A 416 -10.90 -17.58 10.87
C ASN A 416 -11.94 -18.51 11.54
N PRO A 417 -12.51 -19.47 10.80
CA PRO A 417 -13.48 -20.42 11.35
C PRO A 417 -12.90 -21.31 12.43
N GLU A 418 -11.62 -21.70 12.32
CA GLU A 418 -10.97 -22.58 13.31
C GLU A 418 -10.81 -21.86 14.65
N LEU A 419 -10.43 -20.57 14.64
CA LEU A 419 -10.39 -19.79 15.88
C LEU A 419 -11.77 -19.64 16.50
N LEU A 420 -12.83 -19.51 15.69
CA LEU A 420 -14.20 -19.48 16.17
C LEU A 420 -14.59 -20.82 16.81
N ARG A 421 -14.23 -21.95 16.19
CA ARG A 421 -14.45 -23.29 16.72
C ARG A 421 -13.82 -23.45 18.12
N LEU A 422 -12.55 -23.04 18.23
CA LEU A 422 -11.80 -23.10 19.49
C LEU A 422 -12.42 -22.20 20.58
N GLU A 423 -12.87 -21.01 20.22
CA GLU A 423 -13.58 -20.11 21.14
C GLU A 423 -14.92 -20.70 21.66
N LEU A 424 -15.57 -21.53 20.83
CA LEU A 424 -16.82 -22.23 21.20
C LEU A 424 -16.56 -23.54 21.94
N GLY A 425 -15.32 -24.01 22.04
CA GLY A 425 -14.96 -25.28 22.66
C GLY A 425 -15.56 -26.51 21.96
N MET A 426 -15.72 -26.44 20.62
CA MET A 426 -16.36 -27.49 19.84
C MET A 426 -15.35 -28.43 19.18
N GLU A 427 -15.73 -29.72 19.06
CA GLU A 427 -15.01 -30.67 18.25
C GLU A 427 -15.11 -30.32 16.75
N LYS A 428 -14.05 -30.61 15.97
CA LYS A 428 -13.95 -30.17 14.58
C LYS A 428 -15.10 -30.68 13.70
N ASN A 429 -15.40 -31.98 13.79
CA ASN A 429 -16.47 -32.58 12.96
C ASN A 429 -17.84 -32.02 13.31
N GLU A 430 -18.11 -31.81 14.63
CA GLU A 430 -19.36 -31.21 15.10
C GLU A 430 -19.51 -29.77 14.61
N PHE A 431 -18.42 -28.99 14.63
CA PHE A 431 -18.42 -27.59 14.16
C PHE A 431 -18.68 -27.50 12.66
N GLU A 432 -17.99 -28.31 11.87
CA GLU A 432 -18.15 -28.35 10.40
C GLU A 432 -19.57 -28.78 10.00
N GLU A 433 -20.10 -29.84 10.62
CA GLU A 433 -21.46 -30.29 10.35
C GLU A 433 -22.52 -29.23 10.69
N LYS A 434 -22.32 -28.51 11.80
CA LYS A 434 -23.31 -27.57 12.31
C LYS A 434 -23.22 -26.19 11.68
N TYR A 435 -22.03 -25.71 11.37
CA TYR A 435 -21.78 -24.31 10.98
C TYR A 435 -20.99 -24.13 9.68
N GLY A 436 -20.37 -25.18 9.13
CA GLY A 436 -19.47 -25.09 7.98
C GLY A 436 -20.12 -24.43 6.76
N GLU A 437 -21.33 -24.90 6.36
CA GLU A 437 -22.08 -24.30 5.24
C GLU A 437 -22.50 -22.85 5.52
N ALA A 438 -23.00 -22.57 6.71
CA ALA A 438 -23.46 -21.22 7.06
C ALA A 438 -22.31 -20.21 7.10
N ILE A 439 -21.12 -20.62 7.56
CA ILE A 439 -19.92 -19.78 7.54
C ILE A 439 -19.44 -19.57 6.09
N LYS A 440 -19.47 -20.62 5.28
CA LYS A 440 -19.15 -20.52 3.86
C LYS A 440 -20.06 -19.54 3.15
N GLU A 441 -21.35 -19.58 3.40
CA GLU A 441 -22.31 -18.60 2.89
C GLU A 441 -21.96 -17.16 3.35
N VAL A 442 -21.60 -16.96 4.62
CA VAL A 442 -21.15 -15.65 5.14
C VAL A 442 -19.88 -15.16 4.42
N VAL A 443 -18.96 -16.07 4.12
CA VAL A 443 -17.73 -15.75 3.38
C VAL A 443 -18.01 -15.43 1.90
N GLU A 444 -18.86 -16.23 1.24
CA GLU A 444 -19.12 -16.16 -0.20
C GLU A 444 -20.26 -15.19 -0.56
N SER A 445 -21.24 -14.96 0.32
CA SER A 445 -22.53 -14.31 0.06
C SER A 445 -22.51 -12.83 -0.17
N GLN A 446 -21.40 -12.21 -0.61
CA GLN A 446 -21.38 -10.76 -0.71
C GLN A 446 -20.99 -10.21 -2.07
N ALA A 447 -21.85 -9.30 -2.54
CA ALA A 447 -21.52 -8.36 -3.59
C ALA A 447 -20.12 -7.78 -3.35
N LYS A 448 -19.19 -8.05 -4.24
CA LYS A 448 -17.86 -7.45 -4.21
C LYS A 448 -18.02 -5.96 -4.53
N PRO A 449 -17.78 -5.02 -3.60
CA PRO A 449 -17.59 -3.65 -4.01
C PRO A 449 -16.26 -3.59 -4.75
N VAL A 450 -16.32 -3.25 -6.01
CA VAL A 450 -15.14 -3.04 -6.84
C VAL A 450 -14.72 -1.59 -6.67
N GLN A 451 -13.53 -1.33 -6.13
CA GLN A 451 -12.89 -0.03 -6.27
C GLN A 451 -12.41 0.06 -7.72
N GLU A 452 -13.10 0.83 -8.55
CA GLU A 452 -12.72 1.04 -9.93
C GLU A 452 -11.91 2.33 -10.05
N PHE A 453 -10.65 2.22 -10.47
CA PHE A 453 -9.92 3.35 -11.02
C PHE A 453 -10.37 3.49 -12.46
N GLU A 454 -11.05 4.58 -12.79
CA GLU A 454 -11.52 4.81 -14.15
C GLU A 454 -11.22 6.24 -14.60
N ARG A 455 -10.91 6.40 -15.88
CA ARG A 455 -10.82 7.69 -16.53
C ARG A 455 -11.85 7.78 -17.63
N LYS A 456 -12.55 8.90 -17.69
CA LYS A 456 -13.66 9.11 -18.62
C LYS A 456 -13.42 10.32 -19.52
N TYR A 457 -13.79 10.17 -20.78
CA TYR A 457 -13.83 11.23 -21.78
C TYR A 457 -15.18 11.29 -22.42
N ILE A 458 -15.61 12.51 -22.82
CA ILE A 458 -16.72 12.72 -23.73
C ILE A 458 -16.14 12.85 -25.14
N ILE A 459 -16.75 12.19 -26.09
CA ILE A 459 -16.51 12.43 -27.51
C ILE A 459 -17.65 13.32 -27.99
N PRO A 460 -17.36 14.54 -28.51
CA PRO A 460 -18.38 15.36 -29.15
C PRO A 460 -18.95 14.60 -30.33
N LEU A 461 -20.25 14.42 -30.34
CA LEU A 461 -20.95 13.89 -31.54
C LEU A 461 -21.01 15.04 -32.53
N LEU A 462 -20.23 14.94 -33.62
CA LEU A 462 -20.29 15.87 -34.73
C LEU A 462 -21.67 15.74 -35.38
N ASP A 463 -22.31 16.89 -35.57
CA ASP A 463 -23.66 17.11 -36.10
C ASP A 463 -24.36 15.94 -36.87
N LYS A 464 -25.52 15.57 -36.37
CA LYS A 464 -26.66 14.93 -37.10
C LYS A 464 -26.55 13.52 -37.67
N GLU A 465 -25.54 12.74 -37.41
CA GLU A 465 -25.70 11.31 -37.58
C GLU A 465 -26.48 10.78 -36.37
N ALA A 466 -27.77 10.59 -36.53
CA ALA A 466 -28.61 9.88 -35.58
C ALA A 466 -27.91 8.57 -35.21
N ILE A 467 -27.74 8.33 -33.90
CA ILE A 467 -27.13 7.10 -33.43
C ILE A 467 -28.02 5.94 -33.84
N ASP A 468 -27.72 5.31 -34.96
CA ASP A 468 -28.35 4.06 -35.32
C ASP A 468 -27.73 2.95 -34.49
N LEU A 469 -28.42 2.55 -33.41
CA LEU A 469 -28.06 1.42 -32.56
C LEU A 469 -27.94 0.09 -33.31
N ASN A 470 -28.34 0.03 -34.58
CA ASN A 470 -28.20 -1.13 -35.45
C ASN A 470 -26.84 -1.17 -36.18
N ILE A 471 -26.07 -0.09 -36.15
CA ILE A 471 -24.71 -0.06 -36.75
C ILE A 471 -23.72 -0.78 -35.84
N THR A 472 -23.12 -1.84 -36.37
CA THR A 472 -22.17 -2.68 -35.62
C THR A 472 -20.85 -2.00 -35.28
N GLN A 473 -20.48 -0.86 -35.89
CA GLN A 473 -19.27 -0.08 -35.60
C GLN A 473 -19.45 1.42 -35.92
N PRO A 474 -19.89 2.26 -34.99
CA PRO A 474 -19.88 3.71 -35.14
C PRO A 474 -18.50 4.27 -35.49
N ALA A 475 -18.45 5.31 -36.33
CA ALA A 475 -17.19 5.91 -36.79
C ALA A 475 -16.21 6.27 -35.67
N PRO A 476 -16.62 6.86 -34.54
CA PRO A 476 -15.70 7.12 -33.40
C PRO A 476 -15.07 5.84 -32.82
N PHE A 477 -15.84 4.73 -32.77
CA PHE A 477 -15.32 3.46 -32.21
C PHE A 477 -14.27 2.84 -33.11
N LYS A 478 -14.42 2.98 -34.44
CA LYS A 478 -13.46 2.48 -35.42
C LYS A 478 -12.11 3.21 -35.30
N GLY A 479 -12.12 4.53 -35.22
CA GLY A 479 -10.92 5.35 -35.10
C GLY A 479 -10.14 5.05 -33.81
N ILE A 480 -10.87 5.00 -32.68
CA ILE A 480 -10.25 4.70 -31.38
C ILE A 480 -9.71 3.26 -31.35
N SER A 481 -10.46 2.30 -31.87
CA SER A 481 -9.99 0.90 -31.96
C SER A 481 -8.71 0.79 -32.78
N GLN A 482 -8.62 1.52 -33.88
CA GLN A 482 -7.43 1.54 -34.74
C GLN A 482 -6.23 2.11 -33.98
N ILE A 483 -6.36 3.26 -33.34
CA ILE A 483 -5.30 3.88 -32.54
C ILE A 483 -4.79 2.93 -31.45
N LEU A 484 -5.70 2.24 -30.75
CA LEU A 484 -5.32 1.29 -29.71
C LEU A 484 -4.54 0.10 -30.27
N THR A 485 -4.97 -0.46 -31.39
CA THR A 485 -4.33 -1.63 -32.03
C THR A 485 -3.00 -1.30 -32.74
N GLU A 486 -2.80 -0.06 -33.14
CA GLU A 486 -1.51 0.42 -33.67
C GLU A 486 -0.42 0.56 -32.60
N HIS A 487 -0.80 0.80 -31.32
CA HIS A 487 0.12 1.05 -30.23
C HIS A 487 0.26 -0.09 -29.22
N TYR A 488 -0.76 -0.95 -29.10
CA TYR A 488 -0.83 -2.00 -28.09
C TYR A 488 -1.33 -3.32 -28.65
N GLU A 489 -0.87 -4.43 -28.05
CA GLU A 489 -1.41 -5.75 -28.33
C GLU A 489 -2.86 -5.84 -27.81
N GLN A 490 -3.81 -6.08 -28.70
CA GLN A 490 -5.21 -6.32 -28.32
C GLN A 490 -5.38 -7.76 -27.83
N LYS A 491 -5.86 -7.94 -26.60
CA LYS A 491 -6.14 -9.26 -26.02
C LYS A 491 -7.57 -9.72 -26.27
N ASP A 492 -8.54 -8.82 -26.16
CA ASP A 492 -9.96 -9.15 -26.36
C ASP A 492 -10.73 -7.94 -26.90
N SER A 493 -11.86 -8.19 -27.54
CA SER A 493 -12.83 -7.16 -27.94
C SER A 493 -14.23 -7.72 -27.92
N VAL A 494 -15.10 -7.08 -27.15
CA VAL A 494 -16.46 -7.54 -26.91
C VAL A 494 -17.43 -6.36 -27.05
N GLN A 495 -18.58 -6.59 -27.64
CA GLN A 495 -19.61 -5.57 -27.78
C GLN A 495 -20.91 -6.01 -27.10
N TYR A 496 -21.49 -5.12 -26.30
CA TYR A 496 -22.72 -5.35 -25.55
C TYR A 496 -23.77 -4.32 -25.91
N PHE A 497 -25.04 -4.75 -25.78
CA PHE A 497 -26.18 -3.85 -25.73
C PHE A 497 -26.87 -4.03 -24.38
N SER A 498 -27.25 -2.94 -23.76
CA SER A 498 -27.93 -2.97 -22.46
C SER A 498 -28.87 -1.78 -22.31
N THR A 499 -29.90 -1.98 -21.48
CA THR A 499 -30.75 -0.90 -21.00
C THR A 499 -30.47 -0.72 -19.49
N ASP A 500 -30.14 0.49 -19.09
CA ASP A 500 -29.95 0.89 -17.71
C ASP A 500 -31.15 1.71 -17.26
N THR A 501 -31.85 1.27 -16.22
CA THR A 501 -32.88 2.06 -15.54
C THR A 501 -32.34 2.57 -14.22
N TYR A 502 -32.30 3.89 -14.06
CA TYR A 502 -31.82 4.55 -12.84
C TYR A 502 -32.98 4.93 -11.94
N TYR A 503 -32.75 4.76 -10.63
CA TYR A 503 -33.70 5.00 -9.56
C TYR A 503 -33.19 6.05 -8.57
N ASP A 504 -34.09 6.90 -8.07
CA ASP A 504 -33.82 7.85 -6.99
C ASP A 504 -35.09 8.15 -6.21
N THR A 505 -34.96 8.77 -5.05
CA THR A 505 -36.07 9.27 -4.26
C THR A 505 -36.74 10.45 -4.94
N LYS A 506 -37.97 10.80 -4.51
CA LYS A 506 -38.66 12.03 -4.98
C LYS A 506 -37.85 13.31 -4.74
N LYS A 507 -36.91 13.28 -3.76
CA LYS A 507 -36.04 14.41 -3.38
C LYS A 507 -34.67 14.36 -4.06
N PHE A 508 -34.39 13.36 -4.89
CA PHE A 508 -33.10 13.13 -5.56
C PHE A 508 -31.94 12.99 -4.57
N ASP A 509 -32.13 12.20 -3.52
CA ASP A 509 -31.16 12.08 -2.43
C ASP A 509 -29.87 11.37 -2.89
N LEU A 510 -29.96 10.41 -3.82
CA LEU A 510 -28.79 9.74 -4.39
C LEU A 510 -28.00 10.71 -5.30
N LEU A 511 -28.70 11.41 -6.19
CA LEU A 511 -28.09 12.39 -7.10
C LEU A 511 -27.33 13.48 -6.33
N LYS A 512 -27.92 14.00 -5.23
CA LYS A 512 -27.30 15.02 -4.36
C LYS A 512 -26.07 14.53 -3.64
N LYS A 513 -26.03 13.24 -3.29
CA LYS A 513 -24.87 12.59 -2.66
C LYS A 513 -23.80 12.16 -3.65
N GLY A 514 -23.96 12.43 -4.95
CA GLY A 514 -23.06 11.95 -5.99
C GLY A 514 -23.14 10.42 -6.19
N ALA A 515 -24.24 9.81 -5.76
CA ALA A 515 -24.48 8.38 -5.90
C ALA A 515 -25.46 8.06 -7.01
N SER A 516 -25.46 6.84 -7.53
CA SER A 516 -26.44 6.34 -8.49
C SER A 516 -26.83 4.90 -8.17
N LEU A 517 -28.10 4.59 -8.37
CA LEU A 517 -28.66 3.24 -8.29
C LEU A 517 -29.28 2.89 -9.63
N ARG A 518 -28.88 1.75 -10.21
CA ARG A 518 -29.46 1.31 -11.48
C ARG A 518 -29.68 -0.19 -11.52
N ILE A 519 -30.66 -0.59 -12.31
CA ILE A 519 -30.82 -1.96 -12.82
C ILE A 519 -30.37 -1.95 -14.26
N ARG A 520 -29.46 -2.84 -14.61
CA ARG A 520 -28.98 -3.07 -15.97
C ARG A 520 -29.53 -4.38 -16.50
N GLU A 521 -30.17 -4.31 -17.67
CA GLU A 521 -30.59 -5.47 -18.46
C GLU A 521 -29.67 -5.59 -19.67
N GLY A 522 -28.93 -6.70 -19.78
CA GLY A 522 -28.13 -7.01 -20.96
C GLY A 522 -28.99 -7.71 -22.01
N ASN A 523 -29.02 -7.16 -23.26
CA ASN A 523 -29.89 -7.66 -24.30
C ASN A 523 -29.17 -8.49 -25.36
N LYS A 524 -27.91 -8.14 -25.71
CA LYS A 524 -27.12 -8.83 -26.74
C LYS A 524 -25.63 -8.71 -26.49
N PHE A 525 -24.87 -9.75 -26.89
CA PHE A 525 -23.46 -9.85 -26.75
C PHE A 525 -22.83 -10.35 -28.03
N TYR A 526 -21.76 -9.71 -28.50
CA TYR A 526 -21.00 -10.12 -29.67
C TYR A 526 -19.53 -10.32 -29.29
N LYS A 527 -19.04 -11.55 -29.46
CA LYS A 527 -17.62 -11.88 -29.33
C LYS A 527 -17.14 -12.55 -30.62
N ALA A 528 -16.15 -11.96 -31.27
CA ALA A 528 -15.43 -12.56 -32.41
C ALA A 528 -16.31 -13.16 -33.52
N LYS A 529 -17.38 -12.45 -33.95
CA LYS A 529 -18.35 -12.84 -35.00
C LYS A 529 -19.50 -13.79 -34.57
N GLU A 530 -19.55 -14.24 -33.35
CA GLU A 530 -20.67 -15.02 -32.83
C GLU A 530 -21.61 -14.12 -32.01
N SER A 531 -22.92 -14.18 -32.32
CA SER A 531 -23.93 -13.47 -31.55
C SER A 531 -24.63 -14.45 -30.61
N GLN A 532 -24.63 -14.17 -29.33
CA GLN A 532 -25.45 -14.87 -28.35
C GLN A 532 -26.42 -13.89 -27.70
N GLU A 533 -27.70 -14.29 -27.61
CA GLU A 533 -28.63 -13.58 -26.74
C GLU A 533 -28.29 -13.83 -25.29
N TYR A 534 -28.14 -12.74 -24.54
CA TYR A 534 -27.66 -12.80 -23.18
C TYR A 534 -28.58 -11.97 -22.28
N LYS A 535 -29.42 -12.66 -21.52
CA LYS A 535 -30.30 -12.02 -20.53
C LYS A 535 -29.59 -12.09 -19.15
N ARG A 536 -28.83 -11.07 -18.84
CA ARG A 536 -28.36 -10.82 -17.45
C ARG A 536 -28.95 -9.54 -16.93
N LYS A 537 -29.48 -9.63 -15.71
CA LYS A 537 -29.90 -8.45 -14.96
C LYS A 537 -28.96 -8.24 -13.79
N ARG A 538 -28.59 -7.00 -13.54
CA ARG A 538 -27.71 -6.63 -12.45
C ARG A 538 -28.18 -5.34 -11.81
N ILE A 539 -28.37 -5.35 -10.49
CA ILE A 539 -28.51 -4.13 -9.70
C ILE A 539 -27.13 -3.58 -9.34
N THR A 540 -26.93 -2.27 -9.43
CA THR A 540 -25.65 -1.62 -9.09
C THR A 540 -25.92 -0.34 -8.34
N TYR A 541 -25.33 -0.22 -7.14
CA TYR A 541 -25.21 1.01 -6.38
C TYR A 541 -23.79 1.52 -6.48
N LYS A 542 -23.63 2.73 -6.99
CA LYS A 542 -22.34 3.36 -7.21
C LYS A 542 -22.25 4.62 -6.36
N THR A 543 -21.21 4.71 -5.54
CA THR A 543 -20.86 5.92 -4.78
C THR A 543 -19.50 6.40 -5.21
N ARG A 544 -19.33 7.70 -5.27
CA ARG A 544 -18.06 8.33 -5.56
C ARG A 544 -17.37 8.68 -4.26
N THR A 545 -16.06 8.40 -4.17
CA THR A 545 -15.32 8.67 -2.96
C THR A 545 -14.40 9.87 -3.08
N ASP A 546 -13.61 10.02 -4.15
CA ASP A 546 -12.67 11.13 -4.29
C ASP A 546 -12.18 11.34 -5.73
N ASP A 547 -11.77 12.57 -6.06
CA ASP A 547 -10.94 12.89 -7.22
C ASP A 547 -9.48 12.69 -6.84
N VAL A 548 -8.84 11.72 -7.47
CA VAL A 548 -7.40 11.52 -7.33
C VAL A 548 -6.75 11.85 -8.65
N GLN A 549 -5.99 12.95 -8.71
CA GLN A 549 -5.25 13.44 -9.88
C GLN A 549 -5.53 12.65 -11.18
N ASP A 550 -6.40 13.20 -12.02
CA ASP A 550 -6.71 12.64 -13.34
C ASP A 550 -7.41 11.26 -13.40
N SER A 551 -7.81 10.68 -12.27
CA SER A 551 -8.57 9.42 -12.21
C SER A 551 -9.69 9.53 -11.18
N TYR A 552 -10.74 8.72 -11.34
CA TYR A 552 -11.86 8.66 -10.39
C TYR A 552 -11.80 7.37 -9.60
N VAL A 553 -12.02 7.45 -8.31
CA VAL A 553 -12.26 6.29 -7.46
C VAL A 553 -13.76 6.18 -7.24
N THR A 554 -14.35 5.10 -7.71
CA THR A 554 -15.75 4.81 -7.48
C THR A 554 -15.89 3.52 -6.69
N LYS A 555 -16.80 3.51 -5.70
CA LYS A 555 -17.20 2.28 -5.02
C LYS A 555 -18.46 1.76 -5.68
N ASN A 556 -18.37 0.58 -6.26
CA ASN A 556 -19.51 -0.12 -6.84
C ASN A 556 -19.88 -1.30 -5.98
N LYS A 557 -21.16 -1.38 -5.63
CA LYS A 557 -21.77 -2.59 -5.09
C LYS A 557 -22.73 -3.10 -6.15
N SER A 558 -22.49 -4.30 -6.68
CA SER A 558 -23.35 -4.87 -7.72
C SER A 558 -23.64 -6.34 -7.44
N GLU A 559 -24.86 -6.74 -7.73
CA GLU A 559 -25.38 -8.08 -7.53
C GLU A 559 -26.11 -8.54 -8.78
N GLU A 560 -25.91 -9.79 -9.20
CA GLU A 560 -26.75 -10.40 -10.25
C GLU A 560 -28.10 -10.72 -9.64
N ILE A 561 -29.16 -10.36 -10.37
CA ILE A 561 -30.52 -10.47 -9.90
C ILE A 561 -31.33 -11.35 -10.86
N GLY A 562 -32.37 -11.99 -10.33
CA GLY A 562 -33.29 -12.81 -11.08
C GLY A 562 -34.08 -12.02 -12.15
N ASP A 563 -35.19 -12.59 -12.61
CA ASP A 563 -35.94 -12.05 -13.74
C ASP A 563 -36.76 -10.78 -13.45
N SER A 564 -36.91 -10.36 -12.20
CA SER A 564 -37.69 -9.16 -11.86
C SER A 564 -37.02 -7.87 -12.30
N THR A 565 -37.79 -6.92 -12.78
CA THR A 565 -37.43 -5.54 -13.11
C THR A 565 -37.92 -4.53 -12.10
N ASP A 566 -38.77 -4.95 -11.14
CA ASP A 566 -39.28 -4.05 -10.11
C ASP A 566 -38.25 -3.88 -8.99
N ILE A 567 -37.86 -2.62 -8.76
CA ILE A 567 -36.90 -2.28 -7.69
C ILE A 567 -37.39 -2.72 -6.29
N LYS A 568 -38.68 -2.88 -6.11
CA LYS A 568 -39.28 -3.32 -4.84
C LYS A 568 -38.95 -4.77 -4.49
N ASP A 569 -38.59 -5.59 -5.46
CA ASP A 569 -38.20 -6.97 -5.23
C ASP A 569 -36.77 -7.09 -4.66
N TYR A 570 -36.07 -5.95 -4.48
CA TYR A 570 -34.67 -5.89 -4.03
C TYR A 570 -34.49 -5.20 -2.67
N ASP A 571 -35.50 -5.28 -1.83
CA ASP A 571 -35.52 -4.68 -0.50
C ASP A 571 -34.29 -5.05 0.33
N GLU A 572 -33.81 -6.28 0.28
CA GLU A 572 -32.60 -6.72 1.00
C GLU A 572 -31.34 -6.03 0.49
N PHE A 573 -31.20 -5.80 -0.82
CA PHE A 573 -30.08 -5.06 -1.37
C PHE A 573 -30.14 -3.59 -0.94
N LEU A 574 -31.31 -3.00 -0.94
CA LEU A 574 -31.53 -1.61 -0.52
C LEU A 574 -31.20 -1.43 0.96
N ASP A 575 -31.69 -2.32 1.82
CA ASP A 575 -31.45 -2.30 3.26
C ASP A 575 -29.95 -2.46 3.59
N ARG A 576 -29.27 -3.40 2.94
CA ARG A 576 -27.83 -3.62 3.09
C ARG A 576 -26.99 -2.39 2.73
N ASN A 577 -27.49 -1.54 1.86
CA ASN A 577 -26.79 -0.36 1.37
C ASN A 577 -27.31 0.96 1.96
N ASN A 578 -28.20 0.92 2.93
CA ASN A 578 -28.85 2.08 3.54
C ASN A 578 -29.53 2.99 2.50
N ILE A 579 -30.20 2.39 1.51
CA ILE A 579 -30.89 3.10 0.45
C ILE A 579 -32.39 3.11 0.81
N SER A 580 -33.02 4.28 0.66
CA SER A 580 -34.46 4.43 0.86
C SER A 580 -35.27 3.54 -0.11
N LYS A 581 -36.34 2.91 0.37
CA LYS A 581 -37.26 2.12 -0.45
C LYS A 581 -38.28 2.97 -1.24
N ASP A 582 -38.43 4.26 -0.92
CA ASP A 582 -39.29 5.18 -1.70
C ASP A 582 -38.56 5.65 -2.97
N LEU A 583 -38.36 4.73 -3.89
CA LEU A 583 -37.65 4.93 -5.14
C LEU A 583 -38.59 4.99 -6.33
N LYS A 584 -38.21 5.76 -7.34
CA LYS A 584 -38.89 5.82 -8.64
C LYS A 584 -37.87 5.82 -9.77
N GLU A 585 -38.31 5.38 -10.94
CA GLU A 585 -37.53 5.53 -12.17
C GLU A 585 -37.32 7.01 -12.50
N VAL A 586 -36.07 7.39 -12.71
CA VAL A 586 -35.71 8.79 -13.00
C VAL A 586 -35.02 8.97 -14.35
N LEU A 587 -34.31 7.94 -14.83
CA LEU A 587 -33.61 7.98 -16.10
C LEU A 587 -33.56 6.57 -16.72
N LYS A 588 -33.79 6.47 -18.01
CA LYS A 588 -33.53 5.26 -18.82
C LYS A 588 -32.43 5.55 -19.83
N VAL A 589 -31.49 4.61 -19.98
CA VAL A 589 -30.37 4.74 -20.93
C VAL A 589 -30.25 3.46 -21.72
N ASN A 590 -30.35 3.57 -23.05
CA ASN A 590 -30.00 2.49 -23.94
C ASN A 590 -28.56 2.63 -24.38
N ASN A 591 -27.73 1.63 -24.06
CA ASN A 591 -26.29 1.64 -24.28
C ASN A 591 -25.86 0.62 -25.32
N MET A 592 -25.01 1.07 -26.24
CA MET A 592 -24.09 0.21 -26.97
C MET A 592 -22.71 0.41 -26.40
N ARG A 593 -22.08 -0.65 -25.91
CA ARG A 593 -20.74 -0.62 -25.29
C ARG A 593 -19.82 -1.56 -26.02
N ARG A 594 -18.67 -1.06 -26.46
CA ARG A 594 -17.58 -1.87 -26.96
C ARG A 594 -16.43 -1.84 -25.94
N LEU A 595 -16.07 -3.00 -25.44
CA LEU A 595 -14.92 -3.20 -24.54
C LEU A 595 -13.75 -3.72 -25.37
N ILE A 596 -12.62 -3.05 -25.30
CA ILE A 596 -11.36 -3.45 -25.92
C ILE A 596 -10.34 -3.62 -24.79
N THR A 597 -9.78 -4.81 -24.68
CA THR A 597 -8.71 -5.08 -23.70
C THR A 597 -7.38 -5.04 -24.42
N VAL A 598 -6.48 -4.18 -23.95
CA VAL A 598 -5.11 -4.02 -24.47
C VAL A 598 -4.07 -4.35 -23.41
N LEU A 599 -2.93 -4.88 -23.85
CA LEU A 599 -1.79 -5.15 -22.98
C LEU A 599 -0.83 -3.95 -22.99
N VAL A 600 -0.64 -3.33 -21.83
CA VAL A 600 0.22 -2.16 -21.64
C VAL A 600 1.24 -2.48 -20.54
N ASN A 601 2.51 -2.60 -20.90
CA ASN A 601 3.57 -2.94 -19.94
C ASN A 601 3.27 -4.18 -19.07
N GLY A 602 2.71 -5.22 -19.67
CA GLY A 602 2.33 -6.45 -18.96
C GLY A 602 1.02 -6.38 -18.20
N GLN A 603 0.29 -5.26 -18.22
CA GLN A 603 -1.00 -5.07 -17.55
C GLN A 603 -2.16 -5.03 -18.55
N GLU A 604 -3.25 -5.72 -18.25
CA GLU A 604 -4.47 -5.66 -19.05
C GLU A 604 -5.28 -4.40 -18.71
N ILE A 605 -5.46 -3.53 -19.70
CA ILE A 605 -6.23 -2.30 -19.58
C ILE A 605 -7.48 -2.40 -20.45
N ASP A 606 -8.63 -2.22 -19.82
CA ASP A 606 -9.91 -2.19 -20.47
C ASP A 606 -10.25 -0.76 -20.94
N VAL A 607 -10.49 -0.60 -22.23
CA VAL A 607 -11.00 0.64 -22.84
C VAL A 607 -12.42 0.40 -23.28
N SER A 608 -13.37 1.02 -22.60
CA SER A 608 -14.80 0.91 -22.90
C SER A 608 -15.26 2.11 -23.69
N LEU A 609 -15.77 1.88 -24.90
CA LEU A 609 -16.42 2.87 -25.74
C LEU A 609 -17.92 2.72 -25.55
N ASN A 610 -18.59 3.74 -25.01
CA ASN A 610 -20.01 3.70 -24.70
C ASN A 610 -20.74 4.74 -25.54
N LEU A 611 -21.76 4.31 -26.22
CA LEU A 611 -22.71 5.15 -26.92
C LEU A 611 -24.07 4.97 -26.26
N GLY A 612 -24.58 6.01 -25.60
CA GLY A 612 -25.84 5.96 -24.85
C GLY A 612 -26.82 6.98 -25.30
N SER A 613 -28.08 6.55 -25.57
CA SER A 613 -29.25 7.44 -25.66
C SER A 613 -30.00 7.40 -24.34
N TYR A 614 -30.33 8.56 -23.77
CA TYR A 614 -31.03 8.62 -22.49
C TYR A 614 -32.39 9.33 -22.62
N THR A 615 -33.31 8.92 -21.76
CA THR A 615 -34.59 9.57 -21.53
C THR A 615 -34.77 9.88 -20.07
N ASN A 616 -34.89 11.14 -19.71
CA ASN A 616 -35.23 11.57 -18.36
C ASN A 616 -36.72 11.29 -18.12
N CYS A 617 -37.05 10.36 -17.23
CA CYS A 617 -38.41 9.90 -16.97
C CYS A 617 -39.29 10.97 -16.28
N ILE A 618 -38.69 12.05 -15.81
CA ILE A 618 -39.39 13.12 -15.09
C ILE A 618 -39.72 14.29 -15.99
N SER A 619 -38.74 14.74 -16.79
CA SER A 619 -38.90 15.90 -17.69
C SER A 619 -39.27 15.51 -19.13
N GLY A 620 -39.15 14.23 -19.48
CA GLY A 620 -39.30 13.74 -20.87
C GLY A 620 -38.12 14.13 -21.79
N LYS A 621 -37.08 14.79 -21.26
CA LYS A 621 -35.91 15.21 -22.05
C LYS A 621 -35.13 14.01 -22.49
N THR A 622 -34.76 13.98 -23.77
CA THR A 622 -33.88 12.97 -24.36
C THR A 622 -32.52 13.56 -24.71
N GLY A 623 -31.51 12.73 -24.81
CA GLY A 623 -30.17 13.12 -25.24
C GLY A 623 -29.30 11.90 -25.54
N GLU A 624 -28.17 12.18 -26.13
CA GLU A 624 -27.20 11.17 -26.52
C GLU A 624 -25.82 11.53 -25.95
N LEU A 625 -25.03 10.51 -25.60
CA LEU A 625 -23.70 10.68 -25.03
C LEU A 625 -22.79 9.58 -25.53
N CYS A 626 -21.64 9.97 -26.06
CA CYS A 626 -20.55 9.06 -26.38
C CYS A 626 -19.40 9.26 -25.38
N THR A 627 -18.96 8.19 -24.72
CA THR A 627 -17.91 8.26 -23.72
C THR A 627 -16.87 7.17 -23.90
N ILE A 628 -15.64 7.46 -23.47
CA ILE A 628 -14.59 6.48 -23.30
C ILE A 628 -14.32 6.34 -21.79
N GLU A 629 -14.27 5.09 -21.31
CA GLU A 629 -13.83 4.77 -19.96
C GLU A 629 -12.57 3.91 -20.07
N ILE A 630 -11.49 4.31 -19.39
CA ILE A 630 -10.24 3.57 -19.32
C ILE A 630 -10.09 3.06 -17.90
N ARG A 631 -9.92 1.75 -17.70
CA ARG A 631 -9.74 1.14 -16.37
C ARG A 631 -8.80 -0.06 -16.44
N PRO A 632 -8.04 -0.35 -15.37
CA PRO A 632 -7.28 -1.58 -15.30
C PRO A 632 -8.24 -2.75 -15.06
N ARG A 633 -7.93 -3.92 -15.60
CA ARG A 633 -8.70 -5.13 -15.36
C ARG A 633 -8.51 -5.65 -13.94
N GLU A 634 -7.30 -5.49 -13.45
CA GLU A 634 -6.92 -5.74 -12.07
C GLU A 634 -6.73 -4.40 -11.34
N ASN A 635 -7.36 -4.24 -10.18
CA ASN A 635 -7.30 -3.01 -9.37
C ASN A 635 -5.96 -2.84 -8.65
N GLN A 636 -4.86 -2.82 -9.39
CA GLN A 636 -3.51 -2.64 -8.84
C GLN A 636 -2.98 -1.24 -9.17
N ILE A 637 -2.05 -0.75 -8.34
CA ILE A 637 -1.35 0.54 -8.57
C ILE A 637 -0.67 0.57 -9.95
N THR A 638 -0.14 -0.57 -10.40
CA THR A 638 0.46 -0.73 -11.72
C THR A 638 -0.53 -0.49 -12.86
N GLY A 639 -1.81 -0.82 -12.67
CA GLY A 639 -2.89 -0.53 -13.63
C GLY A 639 -3.07 0.96 -13.90
N ARG A 640 -2.75 1.82 -12.93
CA ARG A 640 -2.82 3.28 -13.10
C ARG A 640 -1.82 3.80 -14.12
N LEU A 641 -0.61 3.24 -14.17
CA LEU A 641 0.38 3.59 -15.21
C LEU A 641 -0.11 3.16 -16.59
N GLY A 642 -0.77 2.01 -16.69
CA GLY A 642 -1.43 1.56 -17.92
C GLY A 642 -2.52 2.52 -18.38
N ILE A 643 -3.36 3.04 -17.46
CA ILE A 643 -4.36 4.07 -17.77
C ILE A 643 -3.70 5.32 -18.34
N LEU A 644 -2.62 5.81 -17.71
CA LEU A 644 -1.91 7.01 -18.17
C LEU A 644 -1.25 6.83 -19.54
N ALA A 645 -0.70 5.65 -19.82
CA ALA A 645 -0.12 5.32 -21.12
C ALA A 645 -1.20 5.30 -22.21
N VAL A 646 -2.32 4.62 -21.99
CA VAL A 646 -3.47 4.59 -22.93
C VAL A 646 -4.03 5.99 -23.13
N LYS A 647 -4.19 6.78 -22.05
CA LYS A 647 -4.59 8.18 -22.10
C LYS A 647 -3.74 8.98 -23.09
N LYS A 648 -2.40 8.93 -22.90
CA LYS A 648 -1.46 9.70 -23.74
C LYS A 648 -1.60 9.37 -25.21
N VAL A 649 -1.73 8.10 -25.52
CA VAL A 649 -1.92 7.62 -26.91
C VAL A 649 -3.24 8.11 -27.49
N LEU A 650 -4.33 8.04 -26.75
CA LEU A 650 -5.65 8.49 -27.19
C LEU A 650 -5.70 10.02 -27.36
N GLU A 651 -5.14 10.80 -26.44
CA GLU A 651 -5.11 12.27 -26.52
C GLU A 651 -4.22 12.77 -27.69
N GLN A 652 -3.19 12.02 -28.06
CA GLN A 652 -2.34 12.35 -29.21
C GLN A 652 -2.95 11.92 -30.54
N GLY A 653 -3.62 10.78 -30.58
CA GLY A 653 -4.16 10.19 -31.81
C GLY A 653 -5.57 10.62 -32.18
N PHE A 654 -6.37 11.08 -31.22
CA PHE A 654 -7.78 11.42 -31.44
C PHE A 654 -8.06 12.88 -31.05
N LYS A 655 -8.30 13.74 -32.06
CA LYS A 655 -8.68 15.14 -31.82
C LYS A 655 -10.13 15.25 -31.34
N GLY A 656 -10.38 16.02 -30.30
CA GLY A 656 -11.74 16.26 -29.78
C GLY A 656 -12.14 15.39 -28.58
N LEU A 657 -11.14 14.81 -27.86
CA LEU A 657 -11.40 14.19 -26.58
C LEU A 657 -11.48 15.26 -25.50
N ASP A 658 -12.68 15.52 -24.99
CA ASP A 658 -12.86 16.39 -23.83
C ASP A 658 -12.87 15.57 -22.55
N LYS A 659 -12.06 15.97 -21.57
CA LYS A 659 -12.03 15.35 -20.25
C LYS A 659 -13.38 15.54 -19.58
N MET A 660 -14.06 14.45 -19.21
CA MET A 660 -15.25 14.55 -18.37
C MET A 660 -14.85 15.12 -17.01
N ALA A 661 -15.56 16.17 -16.57
CA ALA A 661 -15.44 16.64 -15.21
C ALA A 661 -15.80 15.49 -14.25
N SER A 662 -15.16 15.49 -13.09
CA SER A 662 -15.30 14.44 -12.07
C SER A 662 -16.75 14.10 -11.69
N ASN A 663 -17.65 15.03 -11.89
CA ASN A 663 -19.07 14.94 -11.54
C ASN A 663 -20.01 14.59 -12.69
N SER A 664 -19.52 14.26 -13.88
CA SER A 664 -20.30 14.09 -15.10
C SER A 664 -20.32 12.62 -15.52
N ASP A 665 -21.25 11.83 -15.00
CA ASP A 665 -21.66 10.56 -15.60
C ASP A 665 -23.00 10.74 -16.35
N ILE A 666 -23.40 9.75 -17.12
CA ILE A 666 -24.63 9.82 -17.91
C ILE A 666 -25.86 10.05 -17.04
N TYR A 667 -25.86 9.54 -15.79
CA TYR A 667 -26.94 9.76 -14.84
C TYR A 667 -27.05 11.24 -14.47
N ARG A 668 -25.93 11.88 -14.14
CA ARG A 668 -25.88 13.28 -13.75
C ARG A 668 -26.18 14.23 -14.92
N ILE A 669 -25.66 13.92 -16.10
CA ILE A 669 -25.94 14.68 -17.32
C ILE A 669 -27.45 14.59 -17.66
N GLY A 670 -28.01 13.38 -17.64
CA GLY A 670 -29.44 13.18 -17.90
C GLY A 670 -30.37 13.80 -16.86
N MET A 671 -29.84 14.10 -15.65
CA MET A 671 -30.59 14.69 -14.53
C MET A 671 -30.20 16.16 -14.23
N GLU A 672 -29.45 16.83 -15.14
CA GLU A 672 -28.91 18.18 -14.92
C GLU A 672 -29.99 19.22 -14.61
N ASP A 673 -31.15 19.14 -15.25
CA ASP A 673 -32.26 20.07 -15.05
C ASP A 673 -32.81 20.00 -13.61
N GLN A 674 -32.78 18.83 -12.96
CA GLN A 674 -33.20 18.64 -11.57
C GLN A 674 -32.20 19.20 -10.56
N LEU A 675 -30.92 19.31 -10.96
CA LEU A 675 -29.88 19.95 -10.15
C LEU A 675 -29.98 21.49 -10.21
N LYS A 676 -30.32 22.06 -11.38
CA LYS A 676 -30.41 23.51 -11.61
C LYS A 676 -31.64 24.17 -10.96
N GLN A 677 -32.75 23.46 -10.78
CA GLN A 677 -33.97 23.99 -10.18
C GLN A 677 -33.85 24.44 -8.72
N LYS A 678 -32.75 24.11 -8.01
CA LYS A 678 -32.51 24.54 -6.62
C LYS A 678 -31.65 25.78 -6.47
N THR A 679 -30.94 26.24 -7.49
CA THR A 679 -30.13 27.47 -7.44
C THR A 679 -30.91 28.72 -7.79
N SER A 680 -32.20 28.64 -8.15
CA SER A 680 -33.06 29.75 -8.57
C SER A 680 -34.19 30.05 -7.61
N LYS A 681 -34.07 29.84 -6.29
CA LYS A 681 -34.96 30.49 -5.32
C LYS A 681 -34.38 31.85 -4.99
N PRO A 682 -35.11 32.95 -5.22
CA PRO A 682 -34.67 34.27 -4.78
C PRO A 682 -34.63 34.32 -3.25
N ILE A 683 -33.58 34.94 -2.73
CA ILE A 683 -33.54 35.44 -1.37
C ILE A 683 -34.65 36.46 -1.26
N GLY A 684 -35.77 36.06 -0.68
CA GLY A 684 -36.86 36.94 -0.35
C GLY A 684 -36.54 37.66 0.94
N ASP A 685 -36.56 38.96 0.87
CA ASP A 685 -36.57 39.89 1.98
C ASP A 685 -37.45 39.46 3.14
N GLU A 686 -36.87 39.35 4.32
CA GLU A 686 -37.55 39.55 5.58
C GLU A 686 -36.64 40.38 6.51
N GLU A 687 -36.65 41.70 6.26
CA GLU A 687 -36.59 42.69 7.32
C GLU A 687 -38.03 43.03 7.71
N ARG A 688 -38.39 42.68 8.92
CA ARG A 688 -39.06 43.57 9.91
C ARG A 688 -39.30 42.83 11.19
#